data_406b7b32b69304c56abbfea37f8794a0
#
_entry.id   406b7b32b69304c56abbfea37f8794a0
#
_cell.length_a   1.000
_cell.length_b   1.000
_cell.length_c   1.000
_cell.angle_alpha   90.00
_cell.angle_beta   90.00
_cell.angle_gamma   90.00
#
_symmetry.space_group_name_H-M   'P 1'
#
loop_
_entity.id
_entity.type
_entity.pdbx_description
1 polymer ?
#
loop_
_entity_poly.entity_id
_entity_poly.type
_entity_poly.pdbx_seq_one_letter_code
_entity_poly.pdbx_strand_id
1 'polypeptide(L)'
;MTATTVEISARESEVLALLGEHLSNAEIGARLFISVRTVESHVSSLLRKVDAPDRRALAQRAAELTRVDRTHPAPVLPKPLTSFVGRSQERAELAEMIKTQRQVTALGPGGVGKTRLALAVAADATGEFADGVWFVDLVPVSDPGAGAVAGAIAAALGLGEQPGRGMDESVFAALADRHALLVLDNCEHVRDGVAPFLDRLLATCPRLTVLATSRARLMVPFERVYQVPPMSLAGDGESDAVALFLDRVAELRWPPDAVLREHIATVCERLDGVALAIELAAARWPTLGLDGLTAGLSDQLRMLSGGPRADDRHRSVRAALDWSHALLDPADQALLRRMSVFVAPFTVEAAAEVAGTDRGAVRDGLARLAEQSLLAVTASGTTTEYRALETIRQYGAERLAEAGELDDVRLRHLRWCLAKTAELAVVRPDWRARFDATADDVRAALAWAADRPEQRTDAYRLARSFAELTFTRTYAGESQLRYEQAAALADDPADAAATLRLAAAVAGCRMRGDDMYRLHRAAADAARRAGDNAAAACDLATAATNAHRFWSKFEHLPTYDETVVLVDEARELAGDDPAAQAAVALAEAGVLADAFGAAQGPADNAVEDTTARTHRAVELAARTGDPLAESAALDALTGAQSWALAAFAAAVTARRRVALLSSLPDTPAATHELLDALGMATEAALGAGDLPAARRWARRLAEHPLLAEVGHRATSWLLVTDALAGDVDDVLTAGDRFLEAWQRAGSPARSVLGPAVAAVAMIHGLRDDHEARRDWNAVLRQLGTPPEHTYGYGAVFDALGLLHEGQPDLALRRTAPEPADVWKWVTWIWHHWYVALRAEAAVLAGHPDAADRLAAARTAVAGNPVAAAIVARAQALHDDDRERLLATAAEFDAAGCRYQSARTLVLAGGDDATRGAAAVAELGLAPMVPAPHPPRR
;
A
#
# COMPACT_ATOMS: atom_id res chain seq x y z
N MET A 1 -18.26 34.43 19.67
CA MET A 1 -19.45 33.64 19.32
C MET A 1 -19.13 32.23 19.74
N THR A 2 -19.78 31.76 20.77
CA THR A 2 -19.60 30.42 21.36
C THR A 2 -20.05 29.32 20.39
N ALA A 3 -19.10 28.47 19.95
CA ALA A 3 -19.42 27.30 19.16
C ALA A 3 -20.21 26.32 20.04
N THR A 4 -21.48 26.12 19.72
CA THR A 4 -22.33 25.10 20.31
C THR A 4 -21.78 23.75 19.84
N THR A 5 -21.23 22.96 20.75
CA THR A 5 -20.82 21.57 20.50
C THR A 5 -22.08 20.78 20.16
N VAL A 6 -22.24 20.41 18.89
CA VAL A 6 -23.34 19.57 18.42
C VAL A 6 -23.05 18.13 18.87
N GLU A 7 -23.84 17.57 19.74
CA GLU A 7 -23.73 16.18 20.18
C GLU A 7 -24.11 15.23 19.02
N ILE A 8 -23.11 14.63 18.40
CA ILE A 8 -23.25 13.57 17.40
C ILE A 8 -23.14 12.23 18.15
N SER A 9 -24.11 11.34 17.98
CA SER A 9 -24.07 10.00 18.60
C SER A 9 -22.93 9.16 17.99
N ALA A 10 -22.43 8.15 18.72
CA ALA A 10 -21.38 7.25 18.23
C ALA A 10 -21.75 6.62 16.86
N ARG A 11 -23.00 6.23 16.67
CA ARG A 11 -23.47 5.65 15.41
C ARG A 11 -23.59 6.66 14.28
N GLU A 12 -23.98 7.89 14.58
CA GLU A 12 -23.96 8.98 13.61
C GLU A 12 -22.52 9.36 13.23
N SER A 13 -21.57 9.28 14.16
CA SER A 13 -20.15 9.50 13.90
C SER A 13 -19.56 8.44 12.95
N GLU A 14 -19.94 7.17 13.12
CA GLU A 14 -19.56 6.09 12.21
C GLU A 14 -20.12 6.32 10.80
N VAL A 15 -21.38 6.70 10.69
CA VAL A 15 -22.00 7.02 9.39
C VAL A 15 -21.35 8.26 8.77
N LEU A 16 -21.03 9.28 9.57
CA LEU A 16 -20.36 10.50 9.11
C LEU A 16 -18.96 10.20 8.57
N ALA A 17 -18.19 9.36 9.25
CA ALA A 17 -16.86 8.93 8.81
C ALA A 17 -16.93 8.22 7.44
N LEU A 18 -17.85 7.29 7.27
CA LEU A 18 -18.07 6.56 6.02
C LEU A 18 -18.63 7.43 4.88
N LEU A 19 -19.38 8.48 5.23
CA LEU A 19 -19.76 9.52 4.27
C LEU A 19 -18.56 10.32 3.77
N GLY A 20 -17.59 10.60 4.66
CA GLY A 20 -16.32 11.20 4.29
C GLY A 20 -15.48 10.33 3.34
N GLU A 21 -15.68 9.01 3.38
CA GLU A 21 -15.13 8.05 2.41
C GLU A 21 -15.93 7.98 1.09
N HIS A 22 -16.95 8.80 0.90
CA HIS A 22 -17.83 8.86 -0.27
C HIS A 22 -18.63 7.57 -0.56
N LEU A 23 -18.82 6.69 0.43
CA LEU A 23 -19.60 5.45 0.28
C LEU A 23 -21.10 5.75 0.09
N SER A 24 -21.80 4.94 -0.71
CA SER A 24 -23.24 4.97 -0.85
C SER A 24 -23.95 4.47 0.42
N ASN A 25 -25.24 4.78 0.58
CA ASN A 25 -26.01 4.29 1.73
C ASN A 25 -26.07 2.75 1.79
N ALA A 26 -26.02 2.09 0.64
CA ALA A 26 -25.98 0.64 0.55
C ALA A 26 -24.65 0.08 1.08
N GLU A 27 -23.53 0.68 0.67
CA GLU A 27 -22.18 0.32 1.13
C GLU A 27 -21.99 0.61 2.63
N ILE A 28 -22.47 1.76 3.10
CA ILE A 28 -22.47 2.10 4.53
C ILE A 28 -23.31 1.10 5.32
N GLY A 29 -24.50 0.76 4.81
CA GLY A 29 -25.39 -0.22 5.44
C GLY A 29 -24.74 -1.60 5.56
N ALA A 30 -24.11 -2.07 4.48
CA ALA A 30 -23.36 -3.32 4.46
C ALA A 30 -22.19 -3.30 5.46
N ARG A 31 -21.44 -2.20 5.50
CA ARG A 31 -20.24 -2.06 6.33
C ARG A 31 -20.55 -1.94 7.84
N LEU A 32 -21.68 -1.32 8.19
CA LEU A 32 -22.13 -1.14 9.57
C LEU A 32 -23.14 -2.20 10.01
N PHE A 33 -23.46 -3.18 9.17
CA PHE A 33 -24.46 -4.20 9.42
C PHE A 33 -25.83 -3.62 9.83
N ILE A 34 -26.27 -2.55 9.14
CA ILE A 34 -27.56 -1.90 9.34
C ILE A 34 -28.30 -1.75 8.00
N SER A 35 -29.63 -1.59 8.08
CA SER A 35 -30.42 -1.39 6.87
C SER A 35 -30.11 -0.06 6.19
N VAL A 36 -30.22 -0.01 4.84
CA VAL A 36 -30.08 1.21 4.05
C VAL A 36 -30.98 2.33 4.61
N ARG A 37 -32.18 1.99 5.03
CA ARG A 37 -33.16 2.90 5.64
C ARG A 37 -32.65 3.49 6.98
N THR A 38 -31.91 2.70 7.74
CA THR A 38 -31.27 3.16 8.99
C THR A 38 -30.14 4.14 8.68
N VAL A 39 -29.34 3.89 7.63
CA VAL A 39 -28.30 4.82 7.15
C VAL A 39 -28.95 6.14 6.69
N GLU A 40 -30.01 6.10 5.90
CA GLU A 40 -30.74 7.30 5.46
C GLU A 40 -31.26 8.14 6.63
N SER A 41 -31.71 7.48 7.69
CA SER A 41 -32.16 8.16 8.92
C SER A 41 -30.99 8.88 9.61
N HIS A 42 -29.82 8.22 9.72
CA HIS A 42 -28.62 8.83 10.28
C HIS A 42 -28.08 9.97 9.40
N VAL A 43 -28.04 9.80 8.10
CA VAL A 43 -27.66 10.87 7.16
C VAL A 43 -28.56 12.09 7.30
N SER A 44 -29.87 11.89 7.36
CA SER A 44 -30.84 12.98 7.54
C SER A 44 -30.68 13.69 8.89
N SER A 45 -30.36 12.96 9.93
CA SER A 45 -30.04 13.52 11.25
C SER A 45 -28.74 14.33 11.22
N LEU A 46 -27.69 13.81 10.57
CA LEU A 46 -26.39 14.46 10.42
C LEU A 46 -26.46 15.75 9.59
N LEU A 47 -27.20 15.76 8.47
CA LEU A 47 -27.41 16.95 7.65
C LEU A 47 -27.97 18.10 8.50
N ARG A 48 -28.94 17.79 9.34
CA ARG A 48 -29.55 18.78 10.26
C ARG A 48 -28.63 19.21 11.40
N LYS A 49 -27.91 18.24 12.00
CA LYS A 49 -27.03 18.50 13.15
C LYS A 49 -25.78 19.28 12.77
N VAL A 50 -25.21 19.01 11.62
CA VAL A 50 -23.97 19.62 11.12
C VAL A 50 -24.26 20.85 10.24
N ASP A 51 -25.57 21.17 10.05
CA ASP A 51 -26.05 22.27 9.19
C ASP A 51 -25.43 22.19 7.76
N ALA A 52 -25.46 20.98 7.19
CA ALA A 52 -24.95 20.75 5.84
C ALA A 52 -26.12 20.73 4.84
N PRO A 53 -26.06 21.50 3.73
CA PRO A 53 -27.17 21.64 2.78
C PRO A 53 -27.45 20.34 2.03
N ASP A 54 -26.44 19.50 1.81
CA ASP A 54 -26.56 18.26 1.09
C ASP A 54 -25.53 17.22 1.56
N ARG A 55 -25.63 15.99 1.03
CA ARG A 55 -24.73 14.89 1.33
C ARG A 55 -23.28 15.19 0.99
N ARG A 56 -23.01 15.94 -0.10
CA ARG A 56 -21.66 16.30 -0.52
C ARG A 56 -21.01 17.26 0.45
N ALA A 57 -21.74 18.28 0.89
CA ALA A 57 -21.31 19.21 1.91
C ALA A 57 -21.08 18.51 3.26
N LEU A 58 -21.91 17.52 3.59
CA LEU A 58 -21.72 16.69 4.79
C LEU A 58 -20.46 15.83 4.72
N ALA A 59 -20.16 15.24 3.57
CA ALA A 59 -18.93 14.49 3.34
C ALA A 59 -17.68 15.40 3.39
N GLN A 60 -17.76 16.62 2.83
CA GLN A 60 -16.69 17.61 2.92
C GLN A 60 -16.45 18.07 4.37
N ARG A 61 -17.52 18.28 5.14
CA ARG A 61 -17.43 18.65 6.54
C ARG A 61 -16.85 17.52 7.41
N ALA A 62 -17.16 16.28 7.07
CA ALA A 62 -16.53 15.13 7.70
C ALA A 62 -15.01 15.09 7.46
N ALA A 63 -14.57 15.41 6.26
CA ALA A 63 -13.15 15.54 5.91
C ALA A 63 -12.47 16.75 6.58
N GLU A 64 -13.18 17.87 6.76
CA GLU A 64 -12.67 19.08 7.45
C GLU A 64 -12.43 18.86 8.95
N LEU A 65 -13.24 18.02 9.60
CA LEU A 65 -13.10 17.66 11.02
C LEU A 65 -11.87 16.78 11.30
N THR A 66 -11.20 16.30 10.24
CA THR A 66 -10.07 15.36 10.28
C THR A 66 -8.70 15.95 9.96
N ARG A 67 -8.56 17.30 9.82
CA ARG A 67 -7.30 17.91 9.39
C ARG A 67 -6.26 18.04 10.50
N VAL A 68 -5.06 17.53 10.22
CA VAL A 68 -3.82 17.79 10.97
C VAL A 68 -2.76 18.28 9.97
N ASP A 69 -2.02 19.32 10.32
CA ASP A 69 -0.96 19.93 9.50
C ASP A 69 0.14 18.92 9.15
N ARG A 70 0.56 18.93 7.88
CA ARG A 70 1.55 17.96 7.33
C ARG A 70 2.74 18.67 6.70
N THR A 71 3.94 18.32 7.14
CA THR A 71 5.20 18.62 6.44
C THR A 71 5.81 17.30 5.90
N HIS A 72 6.01 17.23 4.58
CA HIS A 72 6.68 16.07 3.93
C HIS A 72 7.83 16.55 3.02
N PRO A 73 8.93 15.77 2.87
CA PRO A 73 9.98 16.11 1.91
C PRO A 73 9.45 16.05 0.48
N ALA A 74 9.82 17.04 -0.33
CA ALA A 74 9.39 17.11 -1.72
C ALA A 74 10.05 15.99 -2.55
N PRO A 75 9.33 15.34 -3.45
CA PRO A 75 9.89 14.35 -4.34
C PRO A 75 10.87 14.96 -5.34
N VAL A 76 11.85 14.17 -5.77
CA VAL A 76 12.89 14.61 -6.70
C VAL A 76 12.36 14.51 -8.13
N LEU A 77 12.20 15.64 -8.82
CA LEU A 77 11.86 15.65 -10.24
C LEU A 77 13.01 15.10 -11.09
N PRO A 78 12.73 14.41 -12.23
CA PRO A 78 13.74 13.99 -13.17
C PRO A 78 14.56 15.19 -13.68
N LYS A 79 15.88 15.10 -13.59
CA LYS A 79 16.77 16.15 -14.12
C LYS A 79 17.13 15.85 -15.57
N PRO A 80 16.76 16.72 -16.51
CA PRO A 80 17.20 16.57 -17.91
C PRO A 80 18.72 16.62 -18.02
N LEU A 81 19.30 15.78 -18.87
CA LEU A 81 20.76 15.72 -19.11
C LEU A 81 21.28 16.89 -19.98
N THR A 82 20.40 17.55 -20.72
CA THR A 82 20.72 18.66 -21.59
C THR A 82 20.02 19.93 -21.13
N SER A 83 20.60 21.10 -21.44
CA SER A 83 20.04 22.41 -21.15
C SER A 83 18.62 22.57 -21.70
N PHE A 84 17.78 23.31 -20.97
CA PHE A 84 16.50 23.80 -21.45
C PHE A 84 16.72 25.18 -22.10
N VAL A 85 16.48 25.28 -23.40
CA VAL A 85 16.76 26.47 -24.19
C VAL A 85 15.48 27.14 -24.62
N GLY A 86 15.40 28.49 -24.46
CA GLY A 86 14.30 29.34 -24.92
C GLY A 86 13.00 29.12 -24.13
N ARG A 87 11.88 29.42 -24.79
CA ARG A 87 10.50 29.21 -24.28
C ARG A 87 10.19 29.95 -22.98
N SER A 88 10.76 31.10 -22.78
CA SER A 88 10.52 31.90 -21.57
C SER A 88 9.06 32.33 -21.43
N GLN A 89 8.41 32.65 -22.57
CA GLN A 89 7.01 33.06 -22.61
C GLN A 89 6.09 31.88 -22.29
N GLU A 90 6.26 30.74 -22.99
CA GLU A 90 5.45 29.54 -22.80
C GLU A 90 5.58 29.00 -21.37
N ARG A 91 6.79 29.08 -20.81
CA ARG A 91 7.08 28.69 -19.43
C ARG A 91 6.31 29.58 -18.43
N ALA A 92 6.30 30.91 -18.64
CA ALA A 92 5.56 31.83 -17.80
C ALA A 92 4.04 31.65 -17.93
N GLU A 93 3.53 31.49 -19.16
CA GLU A 93 2.10 31.27 -19.42
C GLU A 93 1.60 29.97 -18.78
N LEU A 94 2.33 28.86 -18.95
CA LEU A 94 1.96 27.59 -18.38
C LEU A 94 2.07 27.59 -16.85
N ALA A 95 3.08 28.28 -16.29
CA ALA A 95 3.22 28.49 -14.86
C ALA A 95 2.03 29.24 -14.26
N GLU A 96 1.55 30.27 -14.93
CA GLU A 96 0.36 31.02 -14.49
C GLU A 96 -0.92 30.18 -14.60
N MET A 97 -1.01 29.33 -15.64
CA MET A 97 -2.18 28.43 -15.79
C MET A 97 -2.26 27.42 -14.66
N ILE A 98 -1.17 26.79 -14.24
CA ILE A 98 -1.19 25.79 -13.15
C ILE A 98 -1.50 26.40 -11.78
N LYS A 99 -1.32 27.71 -11.60
CA LYS A 99 -1.72 28.44 -10.37
C LYS A 99 -3.23 28.67 -10.30
N THR A 100 -3.84 28.94 -11.45
CA THR A 100 -5.24 29.36 -11.55
C THR A 100 -6.20 28.25 -11.94
N GLN A 101 -5.71 27.19 -12.57
CA GLN A 101 -6.50 26.07 -13.07
C GLN A 101 -6.09 24.78 -12.39
N ARG A 102 -7.07 23.94 -12.08
CA ARG A 102 -6.83 22.68 -11.40
C ARG A 102 -6.35 21.56 -12.33
N GLN A 103 -6.62 21.67 -13.63
CA GLN A 103 -6.19 20.69 -14.62
C GLN A 103 -5.80 21.41 -15.91
N VAL A 104 -4.54 21.25 -16.30
CA VAL A 104 -3.96 21.80 -17.51
C VAL A 104 -3.37 20.68 -18.34
N THR A 105 -3.70 20.64 -19.64
CA THR A 105 -3.11 19.71 -20.60
C THR A 105 -2.21 20.47 -21.57
N ALA A 106 -0.91 20.23 -21.49
CA ALA A 106 0.08 20.66 -22.48
C ALA A 106 -0.07 19.79 -23.73
N LEU A 107 -0.79 20.32 -24.73
CA LEU A 107 -1.17 19.63 -25.95
C LEU A 107 -0.21 19.97 -27.10
N GLY A 108 0.17 19.01 -27.90
CA GLY A 108 0.96 19.26 -29.10
C GLY A 108 1.51 17.99 -29.74
N PRO A 109 2.07 18.07 -30.94
CA PRO A 109 2.63 16.93 -31.65
C PRO A 109 3.82 16.31 -30.92
N GLY A 110 4.18 15.08 -31.31
CA GLY A 110 5.40 14.42 -30.84
C GLY A 110 6.64 15.25 -31.18
N GLY A 111 7.63 15.27 -30.28
CA GLY A 111 8.88 15.97 -30.50
C GLY A 111 8.84 17.50 -30.35
N VAL A 112 7.69 18.12 -30.07
CA VAL A 112 7.59 19.56 -29.88
C VAL A 112 8.20 20.03 -28.54
N GLY A 113 8.44 19.13 -27.59
CA GLY A 113 9.06 19.44 -26.29
C GLY A 113 8.11 19.61 -25.12
N LYS A 114 6.90 19.01 -25.17
CA LYS A 114 5.89 19.06 -24.10
C LYS A 114 6.42 18.63 -22.73
N THR A 115 7.02 17.46 -22.67
CA THR A 115 7.59 16.87 -21.44
C THR A 115 8.67 17.79 -20.84
N ARG A 116 9.56 18.34 -21.69
CA ARG A 116 10.62 19.24 -21.22
C ARG A 116 10.08 20.56 -20.68
N LEU A 117 9.06 21.12 -21.33
CA LEU A 117 8.37 22.31 -20.86
C LEU A 117 7.66 22.04 -19.53
N ALA A 118 6.92 20.95 -19.43
CA ALA A 118 6.24 20.55 -18.22
C ALA A 118 7.19 20.36 -17.04
N LEU A 119 8.34 19.70 -17.26
CA LEU A 119 9.36 19.52 -16.22
C LEU A 119 10.01 20.86 -15.80
N ALA A 120 10.27 21.76 -16.76
CA ALA A 120 10.83 23.09 -16.45
C ALA A 120 9.86 23.91 -15.59
N VAL A 121 8.58 23.95 -15.96
CA VAL A 121 7.52 24.64 -15.18
C VAL A 121 7.33 23.98 -13.82
N ALA A 122 7.33 22.66 -13.74
CA ALA A 122 7.20 21.92 -12.50
C ALA A 122 8.35 22.20 -11.52
N ALA A 123 9.60 22.30 -12.06
CA ALA A 123 10.78 22.65 -11.26
C ALA A 123 10.69 24.06 -10.68
N ASP A 124 10.21 25.03 -11.45
CA ASP A 124 10.01 26.42 -10.99
C ASP A 124 8.92 26.50 -9.93
N ALA A 125 7.86 25.71 -10.08
CA ALA A 125 6.69 25.72 -9.21
C ALA A 125 6.90 24.98 -7.87
N THR A 126 8.06 24.36 -7.63
CA THR A 126 8.32 23.55 -6.42
C THR A 126 8.09 24.35 -5.12
N GLY A 127 8.34 25.66 -5.11
CA GLY A 127 8.12 26.54 -3.94
C GLY A 127 6.65 26.96 -3.75
N GLU A 128 5.79 26.76 -4.74
CA GLU A 128 4.39 27.19 -4.72
C GLU A 128 3.45 26.11 -4.20
N PHE A 129 3.80 24.83 -4.37
CA PHE A 129 3.04 23.68 -3.91
C PHE A 129 3.63 23.14 -2.61
N ALA A 130 3.03 23.51 -1.48
CA ALA A 130 3.55 23.24 -0.15
C ALA A 130 3.76 21.73 0.14
N ASP A 131 2.92 20.87 -0.45
CA ASP A 131 2.97 19.43 -0.25
C ASP A 131 3.74 18.69 -1.37
N GLY A 132 4.37 19.42 -2.30
CA GLY A 132 5.32 18.88 -3.28
C GLY A 132 4.82 18.79 -4.73
N VAL A 133 5.75 18.37 -5.60
CA VAL A 133 5.53 18.20 -7.05
C VAL A 133 5.95 16.80 -7.45
N TRP A 134 5.05 16.02 -8.04
CA TRP A 134 5.31 14.64 -8.48
C TRP A 134 5.26 14.52 -9.99
N PHE A 135 6.18 13.73 -10.52
CA PHE A 135 6.23 13.40 -11.95
C PHE A 135 5.92 11.90 -12.15
N VAL A 136 5.03 11.61 -13.08
CA VAL A 136 4.59 10.26 -13.43
C VAL A 136 4.73 10.07 -14.94
N ASP A 137 5.64 9.21 -15.36
CA ASP A 137 5.75 8.78 -16.76
C ASP A 137 4.75 7.64 -17.00
N LEU A 138 3.78 7.85 -17.90
CA LEU A 138 2.76 6.85 -18.23
C LEU A 138 3.15 5.97 -19.42
N VAL A 139 4.29 6.20 -20.08
CA VAL A 139 4.77 5.36 -21.20
C VAL A 139 4.79 3.86 -20.87
N PRO A 140 5.22 3.44 -19.65
CA PRO A 140 5.26 2.02 -19.30
C PRO A 140 3.87 1.40 -19.08
N VAL A 141 2.82 2.20 -18.96
CA VAL A 141 1.46 1.70 -18.67
C VAL A 141 0.85 1.13 -19.95
N SER A 142 0.83 -0.19 -20.08
CA SER A 142 0.33 -0.89 -21.27
C SER A 142 -1.18 -1.15 -21.23
N ASP A 143 -1.79 -1.20 -20.02
CA ASP A 143 -3.24 -1.37 -19.85
C ASP A 143 -3.91 0.01 -19.75
N PRO A 144 -4.88 0.34 -20.62
CA PRO A 144 -5.59 1.60 -20.53
C PRO A 144 -6.55 1.70 -19.33
N GLY A 145 -6.65 0.67 -18.48
CA GLY A 145 -7.55 0.65 -17.33
C GLY A 145 -7.16 1.65 -16.24
N ALA A 146 -8.17 2.21 -15.54
CA ALA A 146 -7.96 3.19 -14.47
C ALA A 146 -7.07 2.65 -13.32
N GLY A 147 -7.08 1.35 -13.06
CA GLY A 147 -6.24 0.71 -12.05
C GLY A 147 -4.75 0.75 -12.36
N ALA A 148 -4.36 0.64 -13.63
CA ALA A 148 -2.96 0.72 -14.05
C ALA A 148 -2.42 2.16 -13.93
N VAL A 149 -3.24 3.17 -14.26
CA VAL A 149 -2.92 4.58 -14.05
C VAL A 149 -2.75 4.89 -12.56
N ALA A 150 -3.67 4.40 -11.73
CA ALA A 150 -3.58 4.55 -10.27
C ALA A 150 -2.29 3.92 -9.71
N GLY A 151 -1.91 2.75 -10.22
CA GLY A 151 -0.66 2.06 -9.86
C GLY A 151 0.59 2.88 -10.18
N ALA A 152 0.67 3.48 -11.38
CA ALA A 152 1.78 4.33 -11.77
C ALA A 152 1.89 5.58 -10.87
N ILE A 153 0.76 6.20 -10.55
CA ILE A 153 0.73 7.37 -9.66
C ILE A 153 1.10 6.97 -8.22
N ALA A 154 0.58 5.85 -7.74
CA ALA A 154 0.93 5.33 -6.42
C ALA A 154 2.42 5.05 -6.28
N ALA A 155 3.04 4.44 -7.30
CA ALA A 155 4.48 4.19 -7.34
C ALA A 155 5.29 5.49 -7.24
N ALA A 156 4.89 6.53 -7.99
CA ALA A 156 5.54 7.84 -7.95
C ALA A 156 5.36 8.54 -6.59
N LEU A 157 4.23 8.33 -5.92
CA LEU A 157 3.95 8.86 -4.59
C LEU A 157 4.59 8.02 -3.46
N GLY A 158 5.27 6.92 -3.79
CA GLY A 158 5.80 5.99 -2.81
C GLY A 158 4.73 5.29 -1.98
N LEU A 159 3.51 5.16 -2.53
CA LEU A 159 2.40 4.48 -1.87
C LEU A 159 2.50 2.99 -2.18
N GLY A 160 2.65 2.19 -1.13
CA GLY A 160 2.43 0.74 -1.22
C GLY A 160 0.94 0.43 -1.32
N GLU A 161 0.62 -0.76 -1.84
CA GLU A 161 -0.74 -1.24 -1.83
C GLU A 161 -1.25 -1.43 -0.41
N GLN A 162 -2.41 -0.87 -0.15
CA GLN A 162 -3.01 -0.92 1.17
C GLN A 162 -4.01 -2.05 1.24
N PRO A 163 -3.86 -2.95 2.21
CA PRO A 163 -4.84 -4.00 2.43
C PRO A 163 -6.25 -3.42 2.64
N GLY A 164 -7.20 -3.93 1.87
CA GLY A 164 -8.61 -3.54 1.95
C GLY A 164 -8.99 -2.23 1.26
N ARG A 165 -8.09 -1.64 0.45
CA ARG A 165 -8.39 -0.46 -0.39
C ARG A 165 -7.95 -0.69 -1.82
N GLY A 166 -8.74 -0.17 -2.77
CA GLY A 166 -8.30 -0.07 -4.16
C GLY A 166 -7.13 0.89 -4.31
N MET A 167 -6.29 0.69 -5.32
CA MET A 167 -5.14 1.56 -5.55
C MET A 167 -5.55 3.01 -5.84
N ASP A 168 -6.64 3.20 -6.58
CA ASP A 168 -7.22 4.51 -6.85
C ASP A 168 -7.71 5.20 -5.58
N GLU A 169 -8.39 4.48 -4.69
CA GLU A 169 -8.81 5.00 -3.38
C GLU A 169 -7.63 5.37 -2.50
N SER A 170 -6.55 4.60 -2.56
CA SER A 170 -5.31 4.88 -1.82
C SER A 170 -4.64 6.16 -2.31
N VAL A 171 -4.58 6.36 -3.64
CA VAL A 171 -4.07 7.60 -4.25
C VAL A 171 -4.96 8.79 -3.90
N PHE A 172 -6.29 8.66 -4.00
CA PHE A 172 -7.21 9.74 -3.67
C PHE A 172 -7.06 10.18 -2.22
N ALA A 173 -7.03 9.23 -1.30
CA ALA A 173 -6.88 9.51 0.11
C ALA A 173 -5.51 10.16 0.45
N ALA A 174 -4.44 9.72 -0.20
CA ALA A 174 -3.12 10.31 0.01
C ALA A 174 -3.02 11.75 -0.52
N LEU A 175 -3.81 12.11 -1.52
CA LEU A 175 -3.79 13.44 -2.15
C LEU A 175 -4.95 14.35 -1.72
N ALA A 176 -5.92 13.87 -0.94
CA ALA A 176 -7.18 14.57 -0.63
C ALA A 176 -6.99 16.00 -0.10
N ASP A 177 -6.05 16.17 0.83
CA ASP A 177 -5.78 17.46 1.48
C ASP A 177 -4.51 18.15 1.01
N ARG A 178 -3.75 17.54 0.09
CA ARG A 178 -2.46 18.06 -0.35
C ARG A 178 -2.60 19.24 -1.30
N HIS A 179 -1.86 20.29 -1.05
CA HIS A 179 -1.60 21.38 -1.99
C HIS A 179 -0.39 21.01 -2.85
N ALA A 180 -0.63 20.24 -3.89
CA ALA A 180 0.38 19.56 -4.66
C ALA A 180 0.18 19.71 -6.17
N LEU A 181 1.28 19.56 -6.94
CA LEU A 181 1.27 19.45 -8.39
C LEU A 181 1.59 18.00 -8.80
N LEU A 182 0.71 17.41 -9.59
CA LEU A 182 0.91 16.12 -10.22
C LEU A 182 1.14 16.30 -11.72
N VAL A 183 2.33 15.95 -12.19
CA VAL A 183 2.69 15.99 -13.62
C VAL A 183 2.52 14.60 -14.20
N LEU A 184 1.60 14.45 -15.16
CA LEU A 184 1.33 13.20 -15.88
C LEU A 184 1.87 13.32 -17.30
N ASP A 185 2.87 12.53 -17.64
CA ASP A 185 3.50 12.57 -18.96
C ASP A 185 3.02 11.44 -19.88
N ASN A 186 2.86 11.73 -21.17
CA ASN A 186 2.44 10.80 -22.23
C ASN A 186 1.04 10.17 -22.00
N CYS A 187 0.03 10.97 -21.72
CA CYS A 187 -1.32 10.49 -21.44
C CYS A 187 -2.07 9.92 -22.66
N GLU A 188 -1.62 10.15 -23.89
CA GLU A 188 -2.35 9.84 -25.12
C GLU A 188 -2.72 8.38 -25.31
N HIS A 189 -1.85 7.44 -24.94
CA HIS A 189 -2.06 6.01 -25.14
C HIS A 189 -2.90 5.34 -24.05
N VAL A 190 -3.04 5.98 -22.89
CA VAL A 190 -3.85 5.50 -21.75
C VAL A 190 -5.02 6.45 -21.42
N ARG A 191 -5.43 7.27 -22.40
CA ARG A 191 -6.45 8.30 -22.22
C ARG A 191 -7.75 7.76 -21.60
N ASP A 192 -8.19 6.58 -22.03
CA ASP A 192 -9.45 5.97 -21.58
C ASP A 192 -9.40 5.56 -20.09
N GLY A 193 -8.22 5.35 -19.53
CA GLY A 193 -8.01 5.15 -18.10
C GLY A 193 -7.72 6.44 -17.34
N VAL A 194 -6.96 7.37 -17.94
CA VAL A 194 -6.59 8.65 -17.33
C VAL A 194 -7.80 9.56 -17.12
N ALA A 195 -8.68 9.68 -18.11
CA ALA A 195 -9.78 10.61 -18.05
C ALA A 195 -10.76 10.30 -16.90
N PRO A 196 -11.32 9.08 -16.74
CA PRO A 196 -12.20 8.78 -15.61
C PRO A 196 -11.47 8.79 -14.27
N PHE A 197 -10.17 8.47 -14.24
CA PHE A 197 -9.38 8.57 -13.03
C PHE A 197 -9.22 10.04 -12.58
N LEU A 198 -8.87 10.95 -13.48
CA LEU A 198 -8.73 12.38 -13.18
C LEU A 198 -10.05 13.02 -12.75
N ASP A 199 -11.17 12.63 -13.35
CA ASP A 199 -12.49 13.14 -12.96
C ASP A 199 -12.77 12.81 -11.47
N ARG A 200 -12.55 11.57 -11.05
CA ARG A 200 -12.69 11.14 -9.65
C ARG A 200 -11.64 11.78 -8.73
N LEU A 201 -10.39 11.82 -9.15
CA LEU A 201 -9.29 12.39 -8.38
C LEU A 201 -9.54 13.87 -8.07
N LEU A 202 -9.87 14.67 -9.08
CA LEU A 202 -10.09 16.10 -8.90
C LEU A 202 -11.40 16.41 -8.17
N ALA A 203 -12.41 15.54 -8.22
CA ALA A 203 -13.61 15.64 -7.39
C ALA A 203 -13.29 15.41 -5.90
N THR A 204 -12.34 14.53 -5.60
CA THR A 204 -11.98 14.13 -4.22
C THR A 204 -10.91 15.03 -3.61
N CYS A 205 -9.96 15.55 -4.43
CA CYS A 205 -8.77 16.28 -3.98
C CYS A 205 -8.89 17.77 -4.35
N PRO A 206 -9.52 18.64 -3.54
CA PRO A 206 -9.85 20.01 -3.93
C PRO A 206 -8.64 20.94 -4.10
N ARG A 207 -7.50 20.62 -3.49
CA ARG A 207 -6.26 21.42 -3.52
C ARG A 207 -5.20 20.89 -4.48
N LEU A 208 -5.50 19.79 -5.20
CA LEU A 208 -4.58 19.20 -6.17
C LEU A 208 -4.66 19.93 -7.50
N THR A 209 -3.50 20.20 -8.11
CA THR A 209 -3.36 20.62 -9.50
C THR A 209 -2.72 19.52 -10.32
N VAL A 210 -3.22 19.32 -11.55
CA VAL A 210 -2.68 18.34 -12.50
C VAL A 210 -2.19 19.04 -13.75
N LEU A 211 -0.94 18.77 -14.14
CA LEU A 211 -0.35 19.14 -15.42
C LEU A 211 -0.13 17.86 -16.23
N ALA A 212 -0.92 17.68 -17.28
CA ALA A 212 -0.80 16.54 -18.18
C ALA A 212 -0.07 16.93 -19.47
N THR A 213 0.71 16.02 -20.04
CA THR A 213 1.18 16.14 -21.43
C THR A 213 0.50 15.11 -22.31
N SER A 214 0.06 15.52 -23.50
CA SER A 214 -0.64 14.63 -24.43
C SER A 214 -0.52 15.12 -25.88
N ARG A 215 -0.73 14.20 -26.85
CA ARG A 215 -0.93 14.53 -28.27
C ARG A 215 -2.40 14.83 -28.60
N ALA A 216 -3.31 14.37 -27.77
CA ALA A 216 -4.75 14.55 -27.92
C ALA A 216 -5.34 15.07 -26.60
N ARG A 217 -6.50 15.72 -26.68
CA ARG A 217 -7.23 16.17 -25.49
C ARG A 217 -7.65 14.97 -24.66
N LEU A 218 -7.60 15.12 -23.35
CA LEU A 218 -8.01 14.08 -22.39
C LEU A 218 -9.56 13.99 -22.26
N MET A 219 -10.27 15.04 -22.69
CA MET A 219 -11.74 15.12 -22.67
C MET A 219 -12.32 15.10 -21.24
N VAL A 220 -11.59 15.63 -20.28
CA VAL A 220 -12.07 15.80 -18.90
C VAL A 220 -12.89 17.09 -18.80
N PRO A 221 -13.99 17.13 -18.02
CA PRO A 221 -14.92 18.27 -18.00
C PRO A 221 -14.28 19.64 -17.70
N PHE A 222 -13.22 19.67 -16.93
CA PHE A 222 -12.51 20.92 -16.52
C PHE A 222 -11.17 21.09 -17.21
N GLU A 223 -10.91 20.36 -18.28
CA GLU A 223 -9.65 20.41 -19.01
C GLU A 223 -9.37 21.80 -19.59
N ARG A 224 -8.26 22.42 -19.16
CA ARG A 224 -7.69 23.61 -19.81
C ARG A 224 -6.52 23.18 -20.68
N VAL A 225 -6.66 23.46 -21.96
CA VAL A 225 -5.66 23.07 -22.94
C VAL A 225 -4.69 24.23 -23.16
N TYR A 226 -3.40 23.96 -22.95
CA TYR A 226 -2.31 24.80 -23.41
C TYR A 226 -1.69 24.21 -24.65
N GLN A 227 -1.88 24.87 -25.78
CA GLN A 227 -1.30 24.42 -27.03
C GLN A 227 0.19 24.77 -27.06
N VAL A 228 1.06 23.78 -26.93
CA VAL A 228 2.52 23.98 -26.97
C VAL A 228 2.94 24.34 -28.41
N PRO A 229 3.39 25.56 -28.68
CA PRO A 229 3.82 25.97 -30.00
C PRO A 229 5.17 25.35 -30.36
N PRO A 230 5.56 25.33 -31.63
CA PRO A 230 6.96 25.12 -32.04
C PRO A 230 7.88 26.17 -31.40
N MET A 231 9.19 25.93 -31.44
CA MET A 231 10.19 26.93 -31.04
C MET A 231 10.04 28.20 -31.90
N SER A 232 10.23 29.38 -31.30
CA SER A 232 10.14 30.64 -32.01
C SER A 232 11.15 30.70 -33.15
N LEU A 233 10.69 31.12 -34.35
CA LEU A 233 11.52 31.27 -35.54
C LEU A 233 11.94 32.72 -35.81
N ALA A 234 11.23 33.69 -35.21
CA ALA A 234 11.47 35.14 -35.29
C ALA A 234 11.31 35.78 -33.93
N GLY A 235 12.07 36.81 -33.60
CA GLY A 235 12.00 37.58 -32.37
C GLY A 235 12.88 38.83 -32.45
N ASP A 236 12.71 39.79 -31.54
CA ASP A 236 13.54 41.01 -31.40
C ASP A 236 15.00 40.67 -30.96
N GLY A 237 15.33 39.40 -30.88
CA GLY A 237 16.63 38.85 -30.53
C GLY A 237 16.91 37.55 -31.30
N GLU A 238 17.77 36.70 -30.74
CA GLU A 238 18.01 35.35 -31.27
C GLU A 238 16.77 34.47 -31.12
N SER A 239 16.30 33.81 -32.20
CA SER A 239 15.14 32.90 -32.12
C SER A 239 15.48 31.67 -31.27
N ASP A 240 14.50 31.17 -30.47
CA ASP A 240 14.70 30.00 -29.64
C ASP A 240 15.15 28.78 -30.46
N ALA A 241 14.64 28.64 -31.68
CA ALA A 241 15.01 27.54 -32.60
C ALA A 241 16.49 27.59 -32.96
N VAL A 242 17.00 28.77 -33.31
CA VAL A 242 18.43 29.02 -33.62
C VAL A 242 19.28 28.81 -32.37
N ALA A 243 18.83 29.30 -31.21
CA ALA A 243 19.50 29.12 -29.92
C ALA A 243 19.63 27.63 -29.58
N LEU A 244 18.55 26.86 -29.77
CA LEU A 244 18.55 25.41 -29.55
C LEU A 244 19.53 24.70 -30.49
N PHE A 245 19.52 25.03 -31.79
CA PHE A 245 20.43 24.45 -32.76
C PHE A 245 21.89 24.71 -32.36
N LEU A 246 22.24 25.96 -32.03
CA LEU A 246 23.58 26.34 -31.61
C LEU A 246 24.03 25.69 -30.29
N ASP A 247 23.15 25.56 -29.33
CA ASP A 247 23.43 24.86 -28.06
C ASP A 247 23.73 23.36 -28.27
N ARG A 248 23.09 22.74 -29.26
CA ARG A 248 23.32 21.31 -29.59
C ARG A 248 24.56 21.08 -30.49
N VAL A 249 25.05 22.12 -31.18
CA VAL A 249 26.28 22.06 -31.94
C VAL A 249 27.46 22.52 -31.07
N ALA A 250 27.79 21.77 -30.02
CA ALA A 250 28.79 22.12 -29.00
C ALA A 250 30.21 22.31 -29.54
N GLU A 251 30.51 21.96 -30.81
CA GLU A 251 31.84 22.04 -31.45
C GLU A 251 32.10 23.35 -32.18
N LEU A 252 31.17 24.28 -32.23
CA LEU A 252 31.44 25.62 -32.80
C LEU A 252 32.41 26.37 -31.90
N ARG A 253 33.72 26.31 -32.27
CA ARG A 253 34.80 27.00 -31.59
C ARG A 253 34.73 28.55 -31.71
N TRP A 254 33.79 29.08 -32.49
CA TRP A 254 33.64 30.49 -32.81
C TRP A 254 32.16 30.89 -32.67
N PRO A 255 31.83 32.06 -32.12
CA PRO A 255 30.48 32.58 -32.20
C PRO A 255 30.10 32.72 -33.70
N PRO A 256 28.94 32.16 -34.12
CA PRO A 256 28.49 32.20 -35.49
C PRO A 256 28.30 33.64 -35.95
N ASP A 257 28.76 33.98 -37.14
CA ASP A 257 28.50 35.26 -37.76
C ASP A 257 27.02 35.42 -38.18
N ALA A 258 26.61 36.60 -38.59
CA ALA A 258 25.24 36.88 -38.98
C ALA A 258 24.77 36.04 -40.18
N VAL A 259 25.65 35.74 -41.14
CA VAL A 259 25.32 34.94 -42.33
C VAL A 259 25.06 33.48 -41.93
N LEU A 260 25.89 32.92 -41.07
CA LEU A 260 25.70 31.55 -40.58
C LEU A 260 24.42 31.43 -39.77
N ARG A 261 24.09 32.41 -38.93
CA ARG A 261 22.85 32.44 -38.18
C ARG A 261 21.59 32.50 -39.07
N GLU A 262 21.64 33.30 -40.16
CA GLU A 262 20.55 33.37 -41.15
C GLU A 262 20.32 32.03 -41.85
N HIS A 263 21.40 31.34 -42.20
CA HIS A 263 21.30 30.01 -42.79
C HIS A 263 20.78 28.96 -41.79
N ILE A 264 21.19 29.00 -40.51
CA ILE A 264 20.66 28.13 -39.47
C ILE A 264 19.16 28.43 -39.25
N ALA A 265 18.76 29.71 -39.26
CA ALA A 265 17.36 30.09 -39.19
C ALA A 265 16.52 29.48 -40.30
N THR A 266 17.05 29.52 -41.56
CA THR A 266 16.39 28.87 -42.71
C THR A 266 16.26 27.35 -42.54
N VAL A 267 17.26 26.67 -41.94
CA VAL A 267 17.14 25.25 -41.61
C VAL A 267 16.04 25.04 -40.55
N CYS A 268 16.02 25.84 -39.49
CA CYS A 268 14.99 25.76 -38.42
C CYS A 268 13.58 26.05 -38.96
N GLU A 269 13.40 26.97 -39.87
CA GLU A 269 12.14 27.26 -40.58
C GLU A 269 11.65 26.06 -41.35
N ARG A 270 12.53 25.40 -42.11
CA ARG A 270 12.20 24.18 -42.87
C ARG A 270 11.81 23.00 -41.95
N LEU A 271 12.27 23.02 -40.73
CA LEU A 271 11.91 22.05 -39.69
C LEU A 271 10.70 22.51 -38.85
N ASP A 272 9.98 23.56 -39.31
CA ASP A 272 8.80 24.14 -38.66
C ASP A 272 9.01 24.48 -37.15
N GLY A 273 10.25 24.72 -36.74
CA GLY A 273 10.60 25.02 -35.36
C GLY A 273 10.41 23.85 -34.41
N VAL A 274 10.28 22.60 -34.88
CA VAL A 274 10.05 21.44 -34.03
C VAL A 274 11.34 21.03 -33.34
N ALA A 275 11.36 21.09 -32.01
CA ALA A 275 12.56 20.91 -31.19
C ALA A 275 13.34 19.61 -31.50
N LEU A 276 12.66 18.45 -31.57
CA LEU A 276 13.33 17.19 -31.92
C LEU A 276 13.93 17.19 -33.32
N ALA A 277 13.25 17.79 -34.30
CA ALA A 277 13.76 17.88 -35.67
C ALA A 277 15.00 18.78 -35.72
N ILE A 278 15.02 19.87 -34.97
CA ILE A 278 16.17 20.75 -34.81
C ILE A 278 17.35 20.03 -34.17
N GLU A 279 17.13 19.25 -33.09
CA GLU A 279 18.16 18.47 -32.41
C GLU A 279 18.76 17.39 -33.35
N LEU A 280 17.93 16.71 -34.15
CA LEU A 280 18.37 15.73 -35.15
C LEU A 280 19.22 16.39 -36.26
N ALA A 281 18.81 17.58 -36.72
CA ALA A 281 19.58 18.33 -37.72
C ALA A 281 20.92 18.83 -37.16
N ALA A 282 20.92 19.36 -35.94
CA ALA A 282 22.12 19.83 -35.26
C ALA A 282 23.15 18.69 -35.05
N ALA A 283 22.69 17.48 -34.71
CA ALA A 283 23.55 16.30 -34.58
C ALA A 283 24.22 15.88 -35.90
N ARG A 284 23.66 16.24 -37.04
CA ARG A 284 24.24 15.97 -38.38
C ARG A 284 25.19 17.06 -38.87
N TRP A 285 25.22 18.21 -38.23
CA TRP A 285 26.08 19.32 -38.59
C TRP A 285 27.57 18.94 -38.76
N PRO A 286 28.20 18.21 -37.82
CA PRO A 286 29.64 17.90 -37.94
C PRO A 286 29.98 17.08 -39.19
N THR A 287 29.01 16.28 -39.67
CA THR A 287 29.21 15.34 -40.79
C THR A 287 28.88 15.93 -42.17
N LEU A 288 27.82 16.74 -42.24
CA LEU A 288 27.26 17.22 -43.52
C LEU A 288 27.54 18.71 -43.80
N GLY A 289 27.88 19.49 -42.78
CA GLY A 289 27.88 20.93 -42.87
C GLY A 289 26.52 21.54 -43.20
N LEU A 290 26.48 22.86 -43.40
CA LEU A 290 25.23 23.56 -43.65
C LEU A 290 24.65 23.27 -45.05
N ASP A 291 25.51 23.18 -46.06
CA ASP A 291 25.09 22.92 -47.44
C ASP A 291 24.47 21.53 -47.58
N GLY A 292 25.07 20.53 -46.94
CA GLY A 292 24.53 19.17 -46.91
C GLY A 292 23.19 19.08 -46.16
N LEU A 293 23.04 19.78 -45.03
CA LEU A 293 21.78 19.88 -44.30
C LEU A 293 20.68 20.52 -45.16
N THR A 294 20.97 21.66 -45.80
CA THR A 294 20.02 22.40 -46.62
C THR A 294 19.59 21.62 -47.86
N ALA A 295 20.52 20.93 -48.53
CA ALA A 295 20.22 20.07 -49.68
C ALA A 295 19.38 18.87 -49.32
N GLY A 296 19.77 18.10 -48.27
CA GLY A 296 19.06 16.92 -47.80
C GLY A 296 17.60 17.20 -47.34
N LEU A 297 17.39 18.28 -46.61
CA LEU A 297 16.06 18.70 -46.21
C LEU A 297 15.18 19.14 -47.39
N SER A 298 15.76 19.78 -48.41
CA SER A 298 15.03 20.21 -49.58
C SER A 298 14.49 19.06 -50.42
N ASP A 299 15.23 18.00 -50.57
CA ASP A 299 14.82 16.83 -51.38
C ASP A 299 13.71 16.02 -50.69
N GLN A 300 13.77 15.85 -49.39
CA GLN A 300 12.73 15.06 -48.63
C GLN A 300 11.42 15.83 -48.46
N LEU A 301 11.45 17.12 -48.20
CA LEU A 301 10.25 17.94 -48.09
C LEU A 301 9.52 18.05 -49.43
N ARG A 302 10.21 17.93 -50.59
CA ARG A 302 9.58 17.84 -51.89
C ARG A 302 8.81 16.55 -52.13
N MET A 303 9.26 15.39 -51.63
CA MET A 303 8.53 14.13 -51.73
C MET A 303 7.25 14.06 -50.92
N LEU A 304 7.13 14.87 -49.86
CA LEU A 304 6.02 14.86 -48.91
C LEU A 304 4.94 15.93 -49.18
N SER A 305 5.09 16.77 -50.22
CA SER A 305 4.22 17.92 -50.45
C SER A 305 2.85 17.63 -51.11
N GLY A 306 2.37 16.38 -51.13
CA GLY A 306 1.19 15.93 -51.88
C GLY A 306 -0.13 15.67 -51.10
N GLY A 307 -0.35 16.14 -49.87
CA GLY A 307 -1.55 15.79 -49.05
C GLY A 307 -2.22 16.98 -48.36
N PRO A 308 -3.45 16.79 -47.77
CA PRO A 308 -4.26 17.89 -47.22
C PRO A 308 -3.62 18.56 -45.97
N ARG A 309 -3.86 19.85 -45.80
CA ARG A 309 -3.21 20.81 -44.87
C ARG A 309 -3.37 20.61 -43.35
N ALA A 310 -3.94 19.54 -42.85
CA ALA A 310 -4.31 19.46 -41.43
C ALA A 310 -3.18 19.01 -40.47
N ASP A 311 -2.02 18.48 -41.00
CA ASP A 311 -1.00 17.85 -40.16
C ASP A 311 0.46 18.21 -40.50
N ASP A 312 0.73 19.44 -40.91
CA ASP A 312 2.09 19.86 -41.41
C ASP A 312 3.20 19.62 -40.36
N ARG A 313 2.96 19.75 -39.08
CA ARG A 313 3.94 19.57 -37.99
C ARG A 313 4.31 18.11 -37.72
N HIS A 314 3.40 17.16 -37.89
CA HIS A 314 3.72 15.73 -37.83
C HIS A 314 4.56 15.32 -39.05
N ARG A 315 4.38 15.96 -40.17
CA ARG A 315 5.18 15.75 -41.38
C ARG A 315 6.64 16.18 -41.21
N SER A 316 6.88 17.29 -40.50
CA SER A 316 8.22 17.82 -40.28
C SER A 316 9.06 16.86 -39.39
N VAL A 317 8.53 16.34 -38.30
CA VAL A 317 9.22 15.34 -37.46
C VAL A 317 9.46 14.05 -38.22
N ARG A 318 8.41 13.56 -38.94
CA ARG A 318 8.52 12.35 -39.70
C ARG A 318 9.52 12.50 -40.86
N ALA A 319 9.49 13.63 -41.56
CA ALA A 319 10.48 13.94 -42.61
C ALA A 319 11.91 13.99 -42.09
N ALA A 320 12.14 14.59 -40.91
CA ALA A 320 13.44 14.60 -40.26
C ALA A 320 13.91 13.21 -39.84
N LEU A 321 12.99 12.37 -39.33
CA LEU A 321 13.30 10.97 -39.00
C LEU A 321 13.55 10.12 -40.23
N ASP A 322 12.72 10.25 -41.28
CA ASP A 322 12.90 9.54 -42.55
C ASP A 322 14.26 9.93 -43.18
N TRP A 323 14.60 11.21 -43.19
CA TRP A 323 15.89 11.70 -43.64
C TRP A 323 17.06 11.17 -42.82
N SER A 324 16.98 11.26 -41.49
CA SER A 324 18.02 10.73 -40.62
C SER A 324 18.18 9.22 -40.78
N HIS A 325 17.08 8.49 -40.95
CA HIS A 325 17.09 7.06 -41.21
C HIS A 325 17.69 6.70 -42.54
N ALA A 326 17.38 7.45 -43.64
CA ALA A 326 17.89 7.22 -44.97
C ALA A 326 19.43 7.43 -45.07
N LEU A 327 19.99 8.22 -44.18
CA LEU A 327 21.44 8.48 -44.09
C LEU A 327 22.19 7.42 -43.27
N LEU A 328 21.48 6.47 -42.64
CA LEU A 328 22.11 5.36 -41.94
C LEU A 328 22.54 4.26 -42.90
N ASP A 329 23.61 3.58 -42.54
CA ASP A 329 23.94 2.32 -43.17
C ASP A 329 22.84 1.27 -42.96
N PRO A 330 22.62 0.33 -43.92
CA PRO A 330 21.57 -0.69 -43.78
C PRO A 330 21.64 -1.49 -42.47
N ALA A 331 22.83 -1.73 -41.93
CA ALA A 331 23.02 -2.39 -40.64
C ALA A 331 22.51 -1.54 -39.48
N ASP A 332 22.76 -0.22 -39.47
CA ASP A 332 22.31 0.70 -38.45
C ASP A 332 20.78 0.97 -38.55
N GLN A 333 20.23 0.99 -39.80
CA GLN A 333 18.78 1.04 -39.99
C GLN A 333 18.10 -0.19 -39.38
N ALA A 334 18.67 -1.39 -39.61
CA ALA A 334 18.18 -2.63 -39.01
C ALA A 334 18.30 -2.62 -37.49
N LEU A 335 19.41 -2.13 -36.96
CA LEU A 335 19.61 -2.02 -35.51
C LEU A 335 18.59 -1.06 -34.87
N LEU A 336 18.42 0.15 -35.42
CA LEU A 336 17.49 1.15 -34.91
C LEU A 336 16.04 0.58 -34.82
N ARG A 337 15.53 -0.05 -35.92
CA ARG A 337 14.19 -0.61 -35.91
C ARG A 337 14.04 -1.78 -34.95
N ARG A 338 15.08 -2.63 -34.80
CA ARG A 338 15.06 -3.76 -33.85
C ARG A 338 15.10 -3.30 -32.40
N MET A 339 15.80 -2.22 -32.08
CA MET A 339 15.85 -1.66 -30.71
C MET A 339 14.55 -0.99 -30.27
N SER A 340 13.62 -0.73 -31.20
CA SER A 340 12.32 -0.12 -30.87
C SER A 340 11.42 -1.00 -30.00
N VAL A 341 11.73 -2.29 -29.82
CA VAL A 341 10.99 -3.18 -28.95
C VAL A 341 11.26 -2.93 -27.47
N PHE A 342 12.40 -2.36 -27.12
CA PHE A 342 12.72 -1.99 -25.75
C PHE A 342 11.92 -0.77 -25.30
N VAL A 343 11.34 -0.88 -24.10
CA VAL A 343 10.62 0.21 -23.43
C VAL A 343 11.52 0.88 -22.38
N ALA A 344 12.29 0.06 -21.67
CA ALA A 344 13.28 0.51 -20.69
C ALA A 344 14.64 0.80 -21.35
N PRO A 345 15.57 1.48 -20.65
CA PRO A 345 16.95 1.55 -21.06
C PRO A 345 17.58 0.16 -21.19
N PHE A 346 18.39 -0.05 -22.23
CA PHE A 346 18.99 -1.35 -22.54
C PHE A 346 20.50 -1.27 -22.69
N THR A 347 21.20 -2.37 -22.42
CA THR A 347 22.65 -2.50 -22.58
C THR A 347 23.02 -3.06 -23.94
N VAL A 348 24.31 -3.02 -24.29
CA VAL A 348 24.86 -3.64 -25.53
C VAL A 348 24.55 -5.15 -25.56
N GLU A 349 24.61 -5.82 -24.42
CA GLU A 349 24.33 -7.25 -24.31
C GLU A 349 22.86 -7.54 -24.67
N ALA A 350 21.92 -6.81 -24.05
CA ALA A 350 20.50 -6.95 -24.36
C ALA A 350 20.21 -6.67 -25.84
N ALA A 351 20.81 -5.60 -26.39
CA ALA A 351 20.66 -5.23 -27.75
C ALA A 351 21.19 -6.34 -28.71
N ALA A 352 22.32 -6.97 -28.42
CA ALA A 352 22.91 -8.02 -29.23
C ALA A 352 22.02 -9.28 -29.27
N GLU A 353 21.48 -9.69 -28.11
CA GLU A 353 20.56 -10.84 -28.02
C GLU A 353 19.26 -10.60 -28.81
N VAL A 354 18.65 -9.42 -28.65
CA VAL A 354 17.39 -9.08 -29.34
C VAL A 354 17.59 -8.79 -30.81
N ALA A 355 18.70 -8.12 -31.20
CA ALA A 355 19.05 -7.91 -32.61
C ALA A 355 19.40 -9.23 -33.32
N GLY A 356 19.87 -10.24 -32.58
CA GLY A 356 20.39 -11.48 -33.17
C GLY A 356 21.65 -11.27 -33.97
N THR A 357 22.54 -10.35 -33.53
CA THR A 357 23.73 -9.90 -34.27
C THR A 357 24.94 -9.88 -33.33
N ASP A 358 26.15 -9.94 -33.90
CA ASP A 358 27.39 -9.89 -33.12
C ASP A 358 27.48 -8.69 -32.20
N ARG A 359 27.93 -8.92 -30.96
CA ARG A 359 28.02 -7.90 -29.91
C ARG A 359 28.93 -6.72 -30.30
N GLY A 360 30.03 -6.97 -31.01
CA GLY A 360 30.95 -5.92 -31.46
C GLY A 360 30.27 -5.00 -32.44
N ALA A 361 29.59 -5.56 -33.45
CA ALA A 361 28.86 -4.81 -34.47
C ALA A 361 27.70 -3.99 -33.82
N VAL A 362 27.00 -4.58 -32.84
CA VAL A 362 25.92 -3.87 -32.12
C VAL A 362 26.48 -2.71 -31.31
N ARG A 363 27.56 -2.89 -30.56
CA ARG A 363 28.19 -1.81 -29.79
C ARG A 363 28.56 -0.63 -30.68
N ASP A 364 29.23 -0.89 -31.81
CA ASP A 364 29.66 0.14 -32.71
C ASP A 364 28.48 0.83 -33.42
N GLY A 365 27.43 0.09 -33.76
CA GLY A 365 26.17 0.62 -34.28
C GLY A 365 25.40 1.49 -33.28
N LEU A 366 25.30 1.06 -32.02
CA LEU A 366 24.67 1.86 -30.97
C LEU A 366 25.41 3.18 -30.71
N ALA A 367 26.76 3.16 -30.75
CA ALA A 367 27.55 4.37 -30.63
C ALA A 367 27.25 5.34 -31.78
N ARG A 368 27.21 4.86 -33.06
CA ARG A 368 26.84 5.71 -34.19
C ARG A 368 25.43 6.25 -34.13
N LEU A 369 24.46 5.44 -33.70
CA LEU A 369 23.06 5.89 -33.48
C LEU A 369 22.98 6.96 -32.40
N ALA A 370 23.76 6.85 -31.33
CA ALA A 370 23.84 7.83 -30.27
C ALA A 370 24.50 9.16 -30.75
N GLU A 371 25.60 9.09 -31.50
CA GLU A 371 26.23 10.26 -32.13
C GLU A 371 25.25 11.02 -33.01
N GLN A 372 24.28 10.33 -33.60
CA GLN A 372 23.27 10.91 -34.48
C GLN A 372 21.99 11.33 -33.75
N SER A 373 22.02 11.40 -32.41
CA SER A 373 20.87 11.76 -31.54
C SER A 373 19.63 10.88 -31.72
N LEU A 374 19.80 9.67 -32.27
CA LEU A 374 18.72 8.68 -32.40
C LEU A 374 18.54 7.82 -31.14
N LEU A 375 19.59 7.77 -30.31
CA LEU A 375 19.56 7.14 -28.99
C LEU A 375 20.14 8.10 -27.95
N ALA A 376 19.52 8.16 -26.79
CA ALA A 376 20.11 8.78 -25.60
C ALA A 376 21.01 7.77 -24.88
N VAL A 377 22.16 8.25 -24.37
CA VAL A 377 23.12 7.43 -23.63
C VAL A 377 23.12 7.87 -22.18
N THR A 378 23.01 6.92 -21.26
CA THR A 378 23.09 7.17 -19.82
C THR A 378 24.20 6.30 -19.24
N ALA A 379 25.11 6.90 -18.49
CA ALA A 379 26.10 6.15 -17.71
C ALA A 379 25.50 5.82 -16.34
N SER A 380 25.25 4.55 -16.05
CA SER A 380 24.81 4.06 -14.77
C SER A 380 25.93 3.25 -14.10
N GLY A 381 26.67 3.88 -13.20
CA GLY A 381 27.83 3.25 -12.57
C GLY A 381 28.90 2.85 -13.58
N THR A 382 29.13 1.55 -13.77
CA THR A 382 30.11 0.97 -14.70
C THR A 382 29.49 0.54 -16.04
N THR A 383 28.19 0.68 -16.22
CA THR A 383 27.47 0.24 -17.43
C THR A 383 26.99 1.43 -18.26
N THR A 384 27.05 1.28 -19.56
CA THR A 384 26.47 2.23 -20.54
C THR A 384 25.12 1.69 -20.98
N GLU A 385 24.09 2.49 -20.81
CA GLU A 385 22.70 2.18 -21.19
C GLU A 385 22.25 3.10 -22.31
N TYR A 386 21.43 2.57 -23.21
CA TYR A 386 20.87 3.27 -24.36
C TYR A 386 19.35 3.32 -24.24
N ARG A 387 18.74 4.42 -24.65
CA ARG A 387 17.29 4.59 -24.69
C ARG A 387 16.89 5.36 -25.95
N ALA A 388 15.89 4.87 -26.67
CA ALA A 388 15.23 5.65 -27.70
C ALA A 388 14.19 6.61 -27.08
N LEU A 389 14.13 7.86 -27.55
CA LEU A 389 12.99 8.73 -27.25
C LEU A 389 11.71 8.11 -27.80
N GLU A 390 10.58 8.32 -27.14
CA GLU A 390 9.31 7.66 -27.50
C GLU A 390 8.92 7.87 -28.97
N THR A 391 9.10 9.07 -29.53
CA THR A 391 8.82 9.35 -30.94
C THR A 391 9.73 8.56 -31.88
N ILE A 392 11.01 8.36 -31.51
CA ILE A 392 11.98 7.58 -32.31
C ILE A 392 11.66 6.09 -32.17
N ARG A 393 11.30 5.64 -30.96
CA ARG A 393 10.86 4.26 -30.68
C ARG A 393 9.63 3.88 -31.53
N GLN A 394 8.62 4.75 -31.57
CA GLN A 394 7.42 4.55 -32.40
C GLN A 394 7.78 4.49 -33.89
N TYR A 395 8.62 5.42 -34.38
CA TYR A 395 9.10 5.38 -35.73
C TYR A 395 9.84 4.09 -36.06
N GLY A 396 10.73 3.64 -35.16
CA GLY A 396 11.46 2.37 -35.30
C GLY A 396 10.52 1.17 -35.34
N ALA A 397 9.46 1.17 -34.54
CA ALA A 397 8.45 0.11 -34.51
C ALA A 397 7.65 0.04 -35.83
N GLU A 398 7.31 1.19 -36.45
CA GLU A 398 6.67 1.24 -37.77
C GLU A 398 7.65 0.65 -38.84
N ARG A 399 8.92 1.07 -38.83
CA ARG A 399 9.95 0.52 -39.77
C ARG A 399 10.16 -0.97 -39.54
N LEU A 400 10.07 -1.46 -38.28
CA LEU A 400 10.19 -2.88 -37.96
C LEU A 400 9.04 -3.69 -38.57
N ALA A 401 7.79 -3.17 -38.46
CA ALA A 401 6.61 -3.78 -39.03
C ALA A 401 6.66 -3.81 -40.57
N GLU A 402 7.07 -2.68 -41.19
CA GLU A 402 7.24 -2.58 -42.65
C GLU A 402 8.34 -3.52 -43.21
N ALA A 403 9.39 -3.76 -42.43
CA ALA A 403 10.42 -4.73 -42.76
C ALA A 403 9.97 -6.19 -42.59
N GLY A 404 8.82 -6.46 -42.01
CA GLY A 404 8.31 -7.79 -41.74
C GLY A 404 9.08 -8.54 -40.65
N GLU A 405 9.87 -7.84 -39.84
CA GLU A 405 10.73 -8.43 -38.80
C GLU A 405 10.06 -8.41 -37.41
N LEU A 406 8.86 -7.83 -37.27
CA LEU A 406 8.23 -7.53 -35.98
C LEU A 406 8.10 -8.76 -35.08
N ASP A 407 7.51 -9.83 -35.58
CA ASP A 407 7.24 -11.01 -34.77
C ASP A 407 8.53 -11.74 -34.36
N ASP A 408 9.51 -11.81 -35.25
CA ASP A 408 10.82 -12.41 -34.99
C ASP A 408 11.59 -11.65 -33.88
N VAL A 409 11.58 -10.30 -33.95
CA VAL A 409 12.26 -9.47 -32.97
C VAL A 409 11.54 -9.49 -31.62
N ARG A 410 10.19 -9.42 -31.62
CA ARG A 410 9.38 -9.57 -30.43
C ARG A 410 9.55 -10.95 -29.76
N LEU A 411 9.68 -12.00 -30.54
CA LEU A 411 9.95 -13.33 -30.00
C LEU A 411 11.34 -13.42 -29.35
N ARG A 412 12.38 -12.80 -29.94
CA ARG A 412 13.70 -12.72 -29.32
C ARG A 412 13.65 -11.89 -28.04
N HIS A 413 12.92 -10.77 -28.03
CA HIS A 413 12.70 -9.95 -26.85
C HIS A 413 11.97 -10.73 -25.74
N LEU A 414 10.92 -11.49 -26.06
CA LEU A 414 10.23 -12.37 -25.12
C LEU A 414 11.18 -13.39 -24.48
N ARG A 415 12.03 -14.05 -25.31
CA ARG A 415 13.02 -15.03 -24.82
C ARG A 415 14.08 -14.37 -23.95
N TRP A 416 14.52 -13.17 -24.29
CA TRP A 416 15.40 -12.39 -23.45
C TRP A 416 14.76 -12.05 -22.11
N CYS A 417 13.48 -11.62 -22.07
CA CYS A 417 12.73 -11.37 -20.85
C CYS A 417 12.60 -12.63 -19.99
N LEU A 418 12.31 -13.79 -20.57
CA LEU A 418 12.28 -15.07 -19.87
C LEU A 418 13.64 -15.43 -19.25
N ALA A 419 14.73 -15.22 -19.97
CA ALA A 419 16.07 -15.45 -19.43
C ALA A 419 16.38 -14.46 -18.27
N LYS A 420 16.01 -13.20 -18.41
CA LYS A 420 16.23 -12.19 -17.38
C LYS A 420 15.39 -12.44 -16.11
N THR A 421 14.14 -12.84 -16.24
CA THR A 421 13.33 -13.23 -15.07
C THR A 421 13.92 -14.45 -14.36
N ALA A 422 14.44 -15.42 -15.09
CA ALA A 422 15.14 -16.58 -14.50
C ALA A 422 16.44 -16.18 -13.77
N GLU A 423 17.24 -15.24 -14.32
CA GLU A 423 18.42 -14.68 -13.65
C GLU A 423 18.06 -13.91 -12.36
N LEU A 424 16.94 -13.20 -12.38
CA LEU A 424 16.44 -12.42 -11.24
C LEU A 424 15.87 -13.30 -10.12
N ALA A 425 15.48 -14.54 -10.41
CA ALA A 425 15.04 -15.50 -9.39
C ALA A 425 16.15 -15.80 -8.35
N VAL A 426 17.42 -15.54 -8.68
CA VAL A 426 18.55 -15.63 -7.75
C VAL A 426 18.78 -14.26 -7.12
N VAL A 427 18.37 -14.09 -5.86
CA VAL A 427 18.51 -12.82 -5.12
C VAL A 427 19.99 -12.45 -4.91
N ARG A 428 20.36 -11.25 -5.35
CA ARG A 428 21.71 -10.65 -5.19
C ARG A 428 21.56 -9.26 -4.56
N PRO A 429 22.64 -8.65 -4.04
CA PRO A 429 22.56 -7.31 -3.40
C PRO A 429 21.99 -6.22 -4.31
N ASP A 430 22.21 -6.30 -5.63
CA ASP A 430 21.75 -5.37 -6.66
C ASP A 430 20.40 -5.76 -7.30
N TRP A 431 19.75 -6.78 -6.76
CA TRP A 431 18.54 -7.40 -7.33
C TRP A 431 17.43 -6.38 -7.63
N ARG A 432 17.16 -5.46 -6.67
CA ARG A 432 16.08 -4.46 -6.83
C ARG A 432 16.32 -3.54 -8.03
N ALA A 433 17.50 -2.99 -8.16
CA ALA A 433 17.85 -2.11 -9.27
C ALA A 433 17.76 -2.85 -10.61
N ARG A 434 18.21 -4.11 -10.66
CA ARG A 434 18.12 -4.95 -11.87
C ARG A 434 16.68 -5.31 -12.22
N PHE A 435 15.84 -5.58 -11.23
CA PHE A 435 14.41 -5.79 -11.44
C PHE A 435 13.77 -4.53 -12.04
N ASP A 436 13.95 -3.36 -11.40
CA ASP A 436 13.36 -2.10 -11.82
C ASP A 436 13.80 -1.72 -13.25
N ALA A 437 15.04 -2.02 -13.63
CA ALA A 437 15.56 -1.78 -14.99
C ALA A 437 14.95 -2.72 -16.07
N THR A 438 14.37 -3.86 -15.67
CA THR A 438 13.88 -4.88 -16.61
C THR A 438 12.34 -4.97 -16.65
N ALA A 439 11.68 -4.55 -15.59
CA ALA A 439 10.25 -4.79 -15.37
C ALA A 439 9.35 -4.28 -16.52
N ASP A 440 9.65 -3.12 -17.09
CA ASP A 440 8.84 -2.54 -18.18
C ASP A 440 8.95 -3.32 -19.47
N ASP A 441 10.13 -3.86 -19.78
CA ASP A 441 10.30 -4.74 -20.93
C ASP A 441 9.58 -6.08 -20.73
N VAL A 442 9.57 -6.62 -19.50
CA VAL A 442 8.81 -7.83 -19.16
C VAL A 442 7.30 -7.57 -19.33
N ARG A 443 6.80 -6.41 -18.86
CA ARG A 443 5.39 -6.00 -19.07
C ARG A 443 5.03 -5.93 -20.55
N ALA A 444 5.89 -5.31 -21.35
CA ALA A 444 5.70 -5.16 -22.79
C ALA A 444 5.75 -6.50 -23.53
N ALA A 445 6.69 -7.38 -23.17
CA ALA A 445 6.79 -8.71 -23.73
C ALA A 445 5.58 -9.58 -23.39
N LEU A 446 5.12 -9.51 -22.15
CA LEU A 446 3.93 -10.24 -21.69
C LEU A 446 2.66 -9.75 -22.39
N ALA A 447 2.47 -8.43 -22.51
CA ALA A 447 1.33 -7.85 -23.22
C ALA A 447 1.29 -8.30 -24.69
N TRP A 448 2.46 -8.37 -25.35
CA TRP A 448 2.52 -8.86 -26.73
C TRP A 448 2.24 -10.36 -26.85
N ALA A 449 2.76 -11.17 -25.91
CA ALA A 449 2.67 -12.63 -25.98
C ALA A 449 1.31 -13.18 -25.55
N ALA A 450 0.61 -12.50 -24.63
CA ALA A 450 -0.65 -12.99 -24.05
C ALA A 450 -1.77 -13.20 -25.07
N ASP A 451 -1.83 -12.39 -26.13
CA ASP A 451 -2.85 -12.47 -27.17
C ASP A 451 -2.50 -13.42 -28.33
N ARG A 452 -1.35 -14.13 -28.24
CA ARG A 452 -0.84 -15.01 -29.31
C ARG A 452 -0.88 -16.47 -28.89
N PRO A 453 -1.74 -17.29 -29.50
CA PRO A 453 -1.85 -18.71 -29.14
C PRO A 453 -0.52 -19.47 -29.23
N GLU A 454 0.36 -19.13 -30.18
CA GLU A 454 1.64 -19.77 -30.40
C GLU A 454 2.66 -19.46 -29.29
N GLN A 455 2.43 -18.36 -28.53
CA GLN A 455 3.30 -17.92 -27.45
C GLN A 455 2.67 -18.15 -26.05
N ARG A 456 1.52 -18.80 -26.01
CA ARG A 456 0.73 -18.97 -24.79
C ARG A 456 1.52 -19.60 -23.64
N THR A 457 2.28 -20.65 -23.92
CA THR A 457 3.10 -21.34 -22.94
C THR A 457 4.24 -20.45 -22.41
N ASP A 458 4.89 -19.67 -23.28
CA ASP A 458 5.96 -18.74 -22.88
C ASP A 458 5.37 -17.53 -22.13
N ALA A 459 4.19 -17.05 -22.53
CA ALA A 459 3.44 -16.02 -21.80
C ALA A 459 3.04 -16.49 -20.40
N TYR A 460 2.55 -17.71 -20.26
CA TYR A 460 2.27 -18.34 -18.95
C TYR A 460 3.51 -18.35 -18.05
N ARG A 461 4.64 -18.84 -18.57
CA ARG A 461 5.90 -18.92 -17.82
C ARG A 461 6.37 -17.52 -17.40
N LEU A 462 6.33 -16.56 -18.34
CA LEU A 462 6.75 -15.19 -18.06
C LEU A 462 5.86 -14.53 -17.00
N ALA A 463 4.53 -14.65 -17.13
CA ALA A 463 3.57 -14.10 -16.18
C ALA A 463 3.78 -14.67 -14.77
N ARG A 464 3.96 -15.99 -14.66
CA ARG A 464 4.18 -16.68 -13.38
C ARG A 464 5.49 -16.24 -12.72
N SER A 465 6.60 -16.24 -13.47
CA SER A 465 7.91 -15.81 -12.94
C SER A 465 7.90 -14.33 -12.57
N PHE A 466 7.24 -13.50 -13.36
CA PHE A 466 7.13 -12.08 -13.06
C PHE A 466 6.26 -11.81 -11.82
N ALA A 467 5.19 -12.60 -11.61
CA ALA A 467 4.37 -12.55 -10.40
C ALA A 467 5.20 -12.83 -9.14
N GLU A 468 6.08 -13.82 -9.17
CA GLU A 468 6.99 -14.15 -8.07
C GLU A 468 7.98 -13.01 -7.79
N LEU A 469 8.59 -12.45 -8.85
CA LEU A 469 9.52 -11.33 -8.73
C LEU A 469 8.87 -10.05 -8.21
N THR A 470 7.64 -9.74 -8.66
CA THR A 470 6.88 -8.58 -8.18
C THR A 470 6.45 -8.76 -6.72
N PHE A 471 6.15 -9.98 -6.27
CA PHE A 471 5.93 -10.28 -4.86
C PHE A 471 7.18 -9.99 -4.02
N THR A 472 8.34 -10.50 -4.45
CA THR A 472 9.64 -10.27 -3.79
C THR A 472 10.01 -8.78 -3.77
N ARG A 473 9.56 -8.01 -4.77
CA ARG A 473 9.75 -6.56 -4.86
C ARG A 473 8.77 -5.79 -3.99
N THR A 474 7.79 -6.47 -3.35
CA THR A 474 6.69 -5.91 -2.55
C THR A 474 5.57 -5.25 -3.39
N TYR A 475 5.55 -5.47 -4.71
CA TYR A 475 4.44 -5.06 -5.57
C TYR A 475 3.34 -6.12 -5.56
N ALA A 476 2.69 -6.27 -4.40
CA ALA A 476 1.77 -7.37 -4.16
C ALA A 476 0.54 -7.36 -5.09
N GLY A 477 0.04 -6.19 -5.48
CA GLY A 477 -1.09 -6.13 -6.41
C GLY A 477 -0.73 -6.51 -7.83
N GLU A 478 0.42 -6.05 -8.33
CA GLU A 478 0.90 -6.51 -9.62
C GLU A 478 1.17 -8.02 -9.57
N SER A 479 1.72 -8.54 -8.47
CA SER A 479 1.94 -9.96 -8.28
C SER A 479 0.64 -10.76 -8.39
N GLN A 480 -0.42 -10.33 -7.68
CA GLN A 480 -1.74 -10.97 -7.79
C GLN A 480 -2.26 -10.94 -9.22
N LEU A 481 -2.24 -9.77 -9.86
CA LEU A 481 -2.70 -9.61 -11.25
C LEU A 481 -1.95 -10.54 -12.20
N ARG A 482 -0.62 -10.67 -12.05
CA ARG A 482 0.18 -11.53 -12.92
C ARG A 482 -0.06 -13.02 -12.66
N TYR A 483 -0.30 -13.43 -11.42
CA TYR A 483 -0.74 -14.79 -11.14
C TYR A 483 -2.13 -15.07 -11.74
N GLU A 484 -3.08 -14.16 -11.63
CA GLU A 484 -4.40 -14.32 -12.27
C GLU A 484 -4.28 -14.40 -13.81
N GLN A 485 -3.42 -13.57 -14.41
CA GLN A 485 -3.11 -13.62 -15.83
C GLN A 485 -2.45 -14.95 -16.23
N ALA A 486 -1.48 -15.43 -15.45
CA ALA A 486 -0.85 -16.72 -15.68
C ALA A 486 -1.87 -17.87 -15.59
N ALA A 487 -2.75 -17.86 -14.61
CA ALA A 487 -3.81 -18.87 -14.50
C ALA A 487 -4.74 -18.88 -15.72
N ALA A 488 -5.06 -17.71 -16.28
CA ALA A 488 -5.85 -17.60 -17.52
C ALA A 488 -5.08 -18.11 -18.76
N LEU A 489 -3.75 -18.04 -18.75
CA LEU A 489 -2.87 -18.49 -19.82
C LEU A 489 -2.48 -19.99 -19.71
N ALA A 490 -2.70 -20.61 -18.57
CA ALA A 490 -2.36 -22.00 -18.37
C ALA A 490 -3.15 -22.92 -19.33
N ASP A 491 -2.45 -23.86 -19.97
CA ASP A 491 -3.06 -24.87 -20.84
C ASP A 491 -3.61 -26.04 -20.01
N ASP A 492 -2.92 -26.38 -18.92
CA ASP A 492 -3.36 -27.42 -17.99
C ASP A 492 -4.23 -26.80 -16.87
N PRO A 493 -5.46 -27.28 -16.66
CA PRO A 493 -6.30 -26.84 -15.55
C PRO A 493 -5.67 -27.05 -14.16
N ALA A 494 -4.77 -28.03 -13.98
CA ALA A 494 -4.04 -28.23 -12.73
C ALA A 494 -3.05 -27.09 -12.46
N ASP A 495 -2.33 -26.64 -13.50
CA ASP A 495 -1.45 -25.47 -13.42
C ASP A 495 -2.25 -24.18 -13.14
N ALA A 496 -3.43 -24.06 -13.76
CA ALA A 496 -4.34 -22.94 -13.47
C ALA A 496 -4.76 -22.91 -12.00
N ALA A 497 -5.18 -24.06 -11.45
CA ALA A 497 -5.57 -24.19 -10.04
C ALA A 497 -4.40 -23.83 -9.10
N ALA A 498 -3.22 -24.37 -9.36
CA ALA A 498 -2.02 -24.08 -8.56
C ALA A 498 -1.66 -22.59 -8.59
N THR A 499 -1.80 -21.94 -9.74
CA THR A 499 -1.48 -20.51 -9.90
C THR A 499 -2.53 -19.62 -9.23
N LEU A 500 -3.82 -20.00 -9.26
CA LEU A 500 -4.90 -19.30 -8.56
C LEU A 500 -4.72 -19.35 -7.03
N ARG A 501 -4.20 -20.46 -6.48
CA ARG A 501 -3.85 -20.57 -5.05
C ARG A 501 -2.75 -19.59 -4.67
N LEU A 502 -1.74 -19.39 -5.54
CA LEU A 502 -0.70 -18.38 -5.34
C LEU A 502 -1.28 -16.96 -5.38
N ALA A 503 -2.18 -16.66 -6.33
CA ALA A 503 -2.90 -15.40 -6.37
C ALA A 503 -3.72 -15.16 -5.09
N ALA A 504 -4.42 -16.19 -4.58
CA ALA A 504 -5.17 -16.13 -3.33
C ALA A 504 -4.27 -15.85 -2.12
N ALA A 505 -3.09 -16.46 -2.07
CA ALA A 505 -2.12 -16.21 -1.02
C ALA A 505 -1.59 -14.76 -1.04
N VAL A 506 -1.32 -14.23 -2.23
CA VAL A 506 -0.95 -12.79 -2.38
C VAL A 506 -2.10 -11.89 -1.94
N ALA A 507 -3.35 -12.22 -2.32
CA ALA A 507 -4.53 -11.49 -1.87
C ALA A 507 -4.65 -11.48 -0.33
N GLY A 508 -4.27 -12.59 0.32
CA GLY A 508 -4.17 -12.70 1.78
C GLY A 508 -3.13 -11.76 2.39
N CYS A 509 -1.93 -11.67 1.79
CA CYS A 509 -0.92 -10.68 2.17
C CYS A 509 -1.41 -9.23 2.02
N ARG A 510 -2.25 -8.98 1.02
CA ARG A 510 -2.88 -7.68 0.75
C ARG A 510 -4.11 -7.40 1.62
N MET A 511 -4.53 -8.34 2.47
CA MET A 511 -5.73 -8.26 3.30
C MET A 511 -7.03 -8.11 2.49
N ARG A 512 -7.11 -8.76 1.31
CA ARG A 512 -8.26 -8.76 0.38
C ARG A 512 -9.03 -10.06 0.54
N GLY A 513 -9.92 -10.13 1.53
CA GLY A 513 -10.72 -11.31 1.85
C GLY A 513 -11.61 -11.77 0.69
N ASP A 514 -12.30 -10.83 0.04
CA ASP A 514 -13.16 -11.10 -1.12
C ASP A 514 -12.38 -11.75 -2.27
N ASP A 515 -11.15 -11.27 -2.56
CA ASP A 515 -10.29 -11.86 -3.57
C ASP A 515 -9.82 -13.27 -3.17
N MET A 516 -9.41 -13.48 -1.90
CA MET A 516 -9.04 -14.81 -1.41
C MET A 516 -10.19 -15.80 -1.64
N TYR A 517 -11.41 -15.44 -1.28
CA TYR A 517 -12.60 -16.26 -1.42
C TYR A 517 -12.90 -16.57 -2.89
N ARG A 518 -12.91 -15.55 -3.74
CA ARG A 518 -13.12 -15.68 -5.19
C ARG A 518 -12.08 -16.60 -5.84
N LEU A 519 -10.81 -16.39 -5.50
CA LEU A 519 -9.69 -17.11 -6.12
C LEU A 519 -9.63 -18.59 -5.69
N HIS A 520 -9.91 -18.92 -4.44
CA HIS A 520 -10.02 -20.32 -4.02
C HIS A 520 -11.20 -21.01 -4.70
N ARG A 521 -12.35 -20.36 -4.85
CA ARG A 521 -13.46 -20.93 -5.62
C ARG A 521 -13.10 -21.18 -7.07
N ALA A 522 -12.41 -20.23 -7.72
CA ALA A 522 -11.92 -20.40 -9.08
C ALA A 522 -10.86 -21.53 -9.18
N ALA A 523 -10.01 -21.70 -8.15
CA ALA A 523 -9.06 -22.80 -8.07
C ALA A 523 -9.78 -24.15 -7.94
N ALA A 524 -10.84 -24.23 -7.13
CA ALA A 524 -11.67 -25.44 -7.02
C ALA A 524 -12.31 -25.81 -8.37
N ASP A 525 -12.84 -24.83 -9.11
CA ASP A 525 -13.41 -25.08 -10.45
C ASP A 525 -12.34 -25.56 -11.44
N ALA A 526 -11.13 -25.02 -11.37
CA ALA A 526 -10.01 -25.45 -12.19
C ALA A 526 -9.57 -26.89 -11.82
N ALA A 527 -9.47 -27.20 -10.53
CA ALA A 527 -9.12 -28.53 -10.03
C ALA A 527 -10.15 -29.60 -10.49
N ARG A 528 -11.45 -29.25 -10.48
CA ARG A 528 -12.51 -30.14 -11.03
C ARG A 528 -12.31 -30.39 -12.52
N ARG A 529 -11.98 -29.36 -13.31
CA ARG A 529 -11.68 -29.55 -14.73
C ARG A 529 -10.45 -30.45 -14.96
N ALA A 530 -9.51 -30.43 -14.04
CA ALA A 530 -8.36 -31.36 -14.05
C ALA A 530 -8.73 -32.79 -13.59
N GLY A 531 -9.93 -32.99 -13.06
CA GLY A 531 -10.35 -34.26 -12.47
C GLY A 531 -9.83 -34.50 -11.05
N ASP A 532 -9.27 -33.49 -10.39
CA ASP A 532 -8.71 -33.55 -9.04
C ASP A 532 -9.76 -33.06 -8.01
N ASN A 533 -10.63 -33.99 -7.60
CA ASN A 533 -11.68 -33.70 -6.63
C ASN A 533 -11.13 -33.40 -5.23
N ALA A 534 -10.01 -33.99 -4.84
CA ALA A 534 -9.39 -33.75 -3.53
C ALA A 534 -8.85 -32.34 -3.44
N ALA A 535 -8.16 -31.87 -4.50
CA ALA A 535 -7.69 -30.49 -4.57
C ALA A 535 -8.86 -29.49 -4.59
N ALA A 536 -9.95 -29.80 -5.28
CA ALA A 536 -11.16 -28.99 -5.27
C ALA A 536 -11.79 -28.91 -3.88
N ALA A 537 -11.84 -30.02 -3.14
CA ALA A 537 -12.30 -30.05 -1.76
C ALA A 537 -11.44 -29.16 -0.84
N CYS A 538 -10.11 -29.21 -0.98
CA CYS A 538 -9.18 -28.35 -0.25
C CYS A 538 -9.48 -26.86 -0.51
N ASP A 539 -9.68 -26.49 -1.77
CA ASP A 539 -9.91 -25.08 -2.14
C ASP A 539 -11.26 -24.56 -1.63
N LEU A 540 -12.34 -25.36 -1.72
CA LEU A 540 -13.66 -24.98 -1.20
C LEU A 540 -13.63 -24.84 0.32
N ALA A 541 -13.02 -25.81 1.02
CA ALA A 541 -12.86 -25.77 2.46
C ALA A 541 -12.01 -24.55 2.89
N THR A 542 -10.95 -24.25 2.14
CA THR A 542 -10.10 -23.07 2.40
C THR A 542 -10.86 -21.76 2.17
N ALA A 543 -11.70 -21.67 1.13
CA ALA A 543 -12.55 -20.50 0.90
C ALA A 543 -13.50 -20.24 2.10
N ALA A 544 -14.16 -21.28 2.59
CA ALA A 544 -15.03 -21.20 3.77
C ALA A 544 -14.26 -20.86 5.05
N THR A 545 -13.09 -21.50 5.25
CA THR A 545 -12.20 -21.21 6.40
C THR A 545 -11.72 -19.76 6.40
N ASN A 546 -11.34 -19.22 5.24
CA ASN A 546 -10.85 -17.84 5.12
C ASN A 546 -11.94 -16.81 5.45
N ALA A 547 -13.19 -17.04 5.06
CA ALA A 547 -14.31 -16.18 5.42
C ALA A 547 -14.48 -16.10 6.96
N HIS A 548 -14.19 -17.18 7.67
CA HIS A 548 -14.23 -17.25 9.11
C HIS A 548 -12.98 -16.66 9.78
N ARG A 549 -11.77 -17.15 9.44
CA ARG A 549 -10.50 -16.71 10.04
C ARG A 549 -10.20 -15.22 9.80
N PHE A 550 -10.54 -14.73 8.62
CA PHE A 550 -10.15 -13.41 8.16
C PHE A 550 -11.34 -12.48 7.89
N TRP A 551 -12.46 -12.68 8.62
CA TRP A 551 -13.69 -11.90 8.43
C TRP A 551 -13.49 -10.38 8.37
N SER A 552 -12.53 -9.83 9.15
CA SER A 552 -12.18 -8.40 9.16
C SER A 552 -11.47 -7.91 7.88
N LYS A 553 -11.05 -8.83 7.00
CA LYS A 553 -10.39 -8.53 5.72
C LYS A 553 -11.40 -8.45 4.56
N PHE A 554 -12.66 -8.80 4.79
CA PHE A 554 -13.72 -8.77 3.79
C PHE A 554 -14.42 -7.42 3.73
N GLU A 555 -14.78 -7.00 2.53
CA GLU A 555 -15.73 -5.93 2.28
C GLU A 555 -17.16 -6.50 2.20
N HIS A 556 -17.29 -7.68 1.58
CA HIS A 556 -18.52 -8.42 1.41
C HIS A 556 -18.36 -9.83 1.99
N LEU A 557 -18.58 -9.97 3.29
CA LEU A 557 -18.47 -11.26 3.95
C LEU A 557 -19.57 -12.20 3.42
N PRO A 558 -19.21 -13.42 2.97
CA PRO A 558 -20.20 -14.44 2.61
C PRO A 558 -21.13 -14.75 3.78
N THR A 559 -22.38 -15.08 3.47
CA THR A 559 -23.35 -15.48 4.49
C THR A 559 -22.96 -16.82 5.11
N TYR A 560 -23.49 -17.10 6.29
CA TYR A 560 -23.30 -18.40 6.94
C TYR A 560 -23.75 -19.56 6.03
N ASP A 561 -24.94 -19.43 5.41
CA ASP A 561 -25.48 -20.47 4.52
C ASP A 561 -24.57 -20.70 3.30
N GLU A 562 -24.01 -19.65 2.71
CA GLU A 562 -23.06 -19.78 1.59
C GLU A 562 -21.80 -20.54 2.01
N THR A 563 -21.28 -20.26 3.21
CA THR A 563 -20.08 -20.97 3.71
C THR A 563 -20.37 -22.42 4.08
N VAL A 564 -21.54 -22.73 4.63
CA VAL A 564 -21.97 -24.09 4.91
C VAL A 564 -22.10 -24.93 3.64
N VAL A 565 -22.66 -24.35 2.58
CA VAL A 565 -22.74 -25.02 1.26
C VAL A 565 -21.35 -25.42 0.76
N LEU A 566 -20.34 -24.55 0.90
CA LEU A 566 -18.97 -24.88 0.50
C LEU A 566 -18.36 -26.01 1.34
N VAL A 567 -18.64 -26.04 2.63
CA VAL A 567 -18.16 -27.10 3.54
C VAL A 567 -18.80 -28.44 3.18
N ASP A 568 -20.11 -28.48 2.91
CA ASP A 568 -20.82 -29.69 2.52
C ASP A 568 -20.32 -30.23 1.17
N GLU A 569 -20.13 -29.36 0.18
CA GLU A 569 -19.58 -29.72 -1.11
C GLU A 569 -18.13 -30.22 -1.00
N ALA A 570 -17.30 -29.54 -0.19
CA ALA A 570 -15.93 -29.99 0.08
C ALA A 570 -15.90 -31.39 0.73
N ARG A 571 -16.83 -31.66 1.65
CA ARG A 571 -16.94 -32.97 2.30
C ARG A 571 -17.30 -34.08 1.31
N GLU A 572 -18.20 -33.82 0.34
CA GLU A 572 -18.57 -34.78 -0.69
C GLU A 572 -17.38 -35.09 -1.63
N LEU A 573 -16.53 -34.13 -1.93
CA LEU A 573 -15.40 -34.25 -2.84
C LEU A 573 -14.14 -34.80 -2.19
N ALA A 574 -14.00 -34.70 -0.86
CA ALA A 574 -12.76 -35.01 -0.13
C ALA A 574 -12.33 -36.46 -0.22
N GLY A 575 -13.29 -37.40 -0.29
CA GLY A 575 -12.98 -38.85 -0.32
C GLY A 575 -12.09 -39.27 0.85
N ASP A 576 -11.11 -40.11 0.56
CA ASP A 576 -10.12 -40.59 1.54
C ASP A 576 -8.81 -39.81 1.51
N ASP A 577 -8.73 -38.69 0.78
CA ASP A 577 -7.52 -37.87 0.68
C ASP A 577 -7.21 -37.17 2.02
N PRO A 578 -6.01 -37.36 2.60
CA PRO A 578 -5.68 -36.82 3.91
C PRO A 578 -5.67 -35.30 3.96
N ALA A 579 -5.23 -34.63 2.88
CA ALA A 579 -5.16 -33.16 2.84
C ALA A 579 -6.57 -32.56 2.75
N ALA A 580 -7.43 -33.14 1.93
CA ALA A 580 -8.82 -32.74 1.80
C ALA A 580 -9.60 -32.97 3.11
N GLN A 581 -9.40 -34.12 3.79
CA GLN A 581 -10.01 -34.36 5.09
C GLN A 581 -9.55 -33.36 6.17
N ALA A 582 -8.26 -33.00 6.16
CA ALA A 582 -7.73 -31.99 7.10
C ALA A 582 -8.33 -30.61 6.83
N ALA A 583 -8.43 -30.19 5.57
CA ALA A 583 -9.01 -28.92 5.18
C ALA A 583 -10.51 -28.85 5.55
N VAL A 584 -11.27 -29.91 5.29
CA VAL A 584 -12.69 -30.01 5.65
C VAL A 584 -12.87 -29.94 7.16
N ALA A 585 -12.06 -30.70 7.93
CA ALA A 585 -12.13 -30.70 9.39
C ALA A 585 -11.84 -29.30 9.98
N LEU A 586 -10.92 -28.54 9.37
CA LEU A 586 -10.63 -27.17 9.75
C LEU A 586 -11.81 -26.24 9.43
N ALA A 587 -12.40 -26.36 8.25
CA ALA A 587 -13.56 -25.59 7.85
C ALA A 587 -14.79 -25.89 8.76
N GLU A 588 -15.01 -27.14 9.11
CA GLU A 588 -16.04 -27.54 10.08
C GLU A 588 -15.80 -26.96 11.48
N ALA A 589 -14.56 -26.93 11.91
CA ALA A 589 -14.19 -26.35 13.19
C ALA A 589 -14.43 -24.82 13.25
N GLY A 590 -14.24 -24.11 12.13
CA GLY A 590 -14.51 -22.69 12.04
C GLY A 590 -15.98 -22.37 11.76
N VAL A 591 -16.50 -22.87 10.65
CA VAL A 591 -17.82 -22.47 10.11
C VAL A 591 -18.97 -23.02 10.94
N LEU A 592 -18.88 -24.31 11.36
CA LEU A 592 -19.96 -24.96 12.11
C LEU A 592 -19.90 -24.73 13.62
N ALA A 593 -18.82 -24.15 14.13
CA ALA A 593 -18.70 -23.74 15.50
C ALA A 593 -19.37 -22.38 15.69
N ASP A 594 -20.55 -22.35 16.29
CA ASP A 594 -21.26 -21.09 16.59
C ASP A 594 -20.59 -20.28 17.72
N ALA A 595 -19.35 -20.59 18.01
CA ALA A 595 -18.60 -19.91 19.05
C ALA A 595 -18.46 -18.41 18.77
N PHE A 596 -18.35 -17.98 17.50
CA PHE A 596 -18.30 -16.56 17.12
C PHE A 596 -19.71 -15.91 17.05
N GLY A 597 -20.76 -16.68 17.27
CA GLY A 597 -22.13 -16.26 17.57
C GLY A 597 -22.59 -15.05 16.82
N ALA A 598 -22.82 -15.18 15.53
CA ALA A 598 -23.39 -14.07 14.77
C ALA A 598 -24.84 -13.77 15.20
N ALA A 599 -25.54 -14.65 15.88
CA ALA A 599 -26.96 -14.49 16.12
C ALA A 599 -27.47 -14.76 17.53
N GLN A 600 -26.91 -15.69 18.27
CA GLN A 600 -27.45 -16.06 19.60
C GLN A 600 -26.31 -16.52 20.50
N GLY A 601 -26.34 -16.28 21.78
CA GLY A 601 -25.26 -16.68 22.68
C GLY A 601 -24.86 -18.15 22.51
N PRO A 602 -23.62 -18.54 22.89
CA PRO A 602 -23.16 -19.91 22.72
C PRO A 602 -24.12 -20.87 23.36
N ALA A 603 -24.46 -21.95 22.64
CA ALA A 603 -25.07 -23.09 23.29
C ALA A 603 -24.18 -23.56 24.47
N ASP A 604 -24.73 -24.12 25.53
CA ASP A 604 -24.01 -24.45 26.76
C ASP A 604 -22.72 -25.26 26.57
N ASN A 605 -22.51 -25.91 25.41
CA ASN A 605 -21.34 -26.71 25.07
C ASN A 605 -20.53 -26.18 23.84
N ALA A 606 -20.87 -25.04 23.30
CA ALA A 606 -20.26 -24.56 22.02
C ALA A 606 -18.74 -24.39 22.10
N VAL A 607 -18.21 -23.92 23.22
CA VAL A 607 -16.75 -23.74 23.42
C VAL A 607 -16.04 -25.11 23.50
N GLU A 608 -16.63 -26.08 24.18
CA GLU A 608 -16.09 -27.44 24.34
C GLU A 608 -16.11 -28.19 22.99
N ASP A 609 -17.23 -28.13 22.27
CA ASP A 609 -17.36 -28.70 20.92
C ASP A 609 -16.37 -28.07 19.92
N THR A 610 -16.22 -26.75 19.95
CA THR A 610 -15.24 -26.04 19.12
C THR A 610 -13.82 -26.49 19.42
N THR A 611 -13.48 -26.60 20.71
CA THR A 611 -12.16 -27.04 21.13
C THR A 611 -11.87 -28.48 20.64
N ALA A 612 -12.86 -29.39 20.76
CA ALA A 612 -12.73 -30.76 20.30
C ALA A 612 -12.54 -30.83 18.77
N ARG A 613 -13.31 -30.05 17.98
CA ARG A 613 -13.18 -29.98 16.52
C ARG A 613 -11.81 -29.44 16.10
N THR A 614 -11.32 -28.37 16.76
CA THR A 614 -10.00 -27.78 16.44
C THR A 614 -8.86 -28.76 16.78
N HIS A 615 -8.92 -29.51 17.87
CA HIS A 615 -7.94 -30.56 18.15
C HIS A 615 -7.90 -31.62 17.05
N ARG A 616 -9.10 -32.06 16.59
CA ARG A 616 -9.20 -33.00 15.48
C ARG A 616 -8.59 -32.44 14.20
N ALA A 617 -8.84 -31.16 13.87
CA ALA A 617 -8.25 -30.49 12.70
C ALA A 617 -6.72 -30.48 12.77
N VAL A 618 -6.15 -30.15 13.95
CA VAL A 618 -4.69 -30.18 14.16
C VAL A 618 -4.11 -31.60 13.97
N GLU A 619 -4.76 -32.62 14.49
CA GLU A 619 -4.31 -34.02 14.31
C GLU A 619 -4.30 -34.45 12.85
N LEU A 620 -5.34 -34.08 12.09
CA LEU A 620 -5.43 -34.41 10.67
C LEU A 620 -4.41 -33.61 9.85
N ALA A 621 -4.28 -32.32 10.12
CA ALA A 621 -3.31 -31.47 9.45
C ALA A 621 -1.86 -31.93 9.68
N ALA A 622 -1.51 -32.32 10.92
CA ALA A 622 -0.18 -32.85 11.24
C ALA A 622 0.14 -34.15 10.47
N ARG A 623 -0.86 -34.97 10.16
CA ARG A 623 -0.66 -36.20 9.38
C ARG A 623 -0.36 -35.94 7.91
N THR A 624 -0.75 -34.79 7.37
CA THR A 624 -0.44 -34.45 5.98
C THR A 624 1.04 -34.16 5.76
N GLY A 625 1.75 -33.74 6.81
CA GLY A 625 3.12 -33.22 6.70
C GLY A 625 3.21 -31.84 6.06
N ASP A 626 2.08 -31.18 5.75
CA ASP A 626 2.04 -29.81 5.22
C ASP A 626 2.08 -28.79 6.37
N PRO A 627 3.16 -28.01 6.51
CA PRO A 627 3.29 -27.03 7.57
C PRO A 627 2.28 -25.87 7.47
N LEU A 628 1.76 -25.58 6.28
CA LEU A 628 0.75 -24.52 6.11
C LEU A 628 -0.62 -24.99 6.60
N ALA A 629 -0.99 -26.24 6.30
CA ALA A 629 -2.21 -26.85 6.83
C ALA A 629 -2.16 -26.95 8.37
N GLU A 630 -1.01 -27.38 8.92
CA GLU A 630 -0.79 -27.41 10.36
C GLU A 630 -0.87 -26.01 10.99
N SER A 631 -0.28 -25.01 10.35
CA SER A 631 -0.36 -23.60 10.79
C SER A 631 -1.81 -23.12 10.90
N ALA A 632 -2.61 -23.34 9.86
CA ALA A 632 -4.00 -22.94 9.83
C ALA A 632 -4.85 -23.62 10.93
N ALA A 633 -4.58 -24.90 11.19
CA ALA A 633 -5.26 -25.63 12.25
C ALA A 633 -4.82 -25.16 13.66
N LEU A 634 -3.53 -24.85 13.85
CA LEU A 634 -3.02 -24.26 15.10
C LEU A 634 -3.60 -22.87 15.39
N ASP A 635 -3.90 -22.09 14.34
CA ASP A 635 -4.61 -20.83 14.47
C ASP A 635 -5.99 -21.01 15.08
N ALA A 636 -6.79 -21.89 14.50
CA ALA A 636 -8.12 -22.21 15.00
C ALA A 636 -8.08 -22.74 16.45
N LEU A 637 -7.07 -23.57 16.77
CA LEU A 637 -6.89 -24.06 18.14
C LEU A 637 -6.51 -22.93 19.12
N THR A 638 -5.66 -21.98 18.70
CA THR A 638 -5.31 -20.80 19.52
C THR A 638 -6.55 -20.00 19.84
N GLY A 639 -7.43 -19.78 18.85
CA GLY A 639 -8.72 -19.12 19.04
C GLY A 639 -9.64 -19.87 20.03
N ALA A 640 -9.85 -21.15 19.84
CA ALA A 640 -10.68 -21.97 20.72
C ALA A 640 -10.15 -21.99 22.17
N GLN A 641 -8.83 -22.10 22.36
CA GLN A 641 -8.21 -22.05 23.68
C GLN A 641 -8.38 -20.67 24.34
N SER A 642 -8.27 -19.59 23.59
CA SER A 642 -8.51 -18.23 24.12
C SER A 642 -9.96 -18.07 24.59
N TRP A 643 -10.92 -18.62 23.86
CA TRP A 643 -12.32 -18.62 24.23
C TRP A 643 -12.65 -19.48 25.43
N ALA A 644 -11.92 -20.59 25.58
CA ALA A 644 -11.99 -21.44 26.76
C ALA A 644 -11.28 -20.83 27.97
N LEU A 645 -10.86 -19.56 27.93
CA LEU A 645 -10.06 -18.88 28.97
C LEU A 645 -8.70 -19.57 29.26
N ALA A 646 -8.20 -20.37 28.33
CA ALA A 646 -6.93 -21.09 28.45
C ALA A 646 -5.77 -20.30 27.84
N ALA A 647 -5.57 -19.05 28.30
CA ALA A 647 -4.60 -18.11 27.73
C ALA A 647 -3.15 -18.66 27.63
N PHE A 648 -2.72 -19.46 28.61
CA PHE A 648 -1.37 -20.08 28.59
C PHE A 648 -1.25 -21.15 27.49
N ALA A 649 -2.29 -22.00 27.32
CA ALA A 649 -2.32 -22.98 26.24
C ALA A 649 -2.33 -22.27 24.87
N ALA A 650 -3.12 -21.22 24.72
CA ALA A 650 -3.15 -20.40 23.51
C ALA A 650 -1.76 -19.82 23.18
N ALA A 651 -1.04 -19.27 24.17
CA ALA A 651 0.32 -18.74 23.99
C ALA A 651 1.33 -19.84 23.59
N VAL A 652 1.19 -21.06 24.10
CA VAL A 652 2.03 -22.21 23.69
C VAL A 652 1.73 -22.61 22.24
N THR A 653 0.47 -22.71 21.87
CA THR A 653 0.03 -23.08 20.52
C THR A 653 0.47 -22.02 19.49
N ALA A 654 0.29 -20.72 19.78
CA ALA A 654 0.72 -19.65 18.92
C ALA A 654 2.25 -19.62 18.70
N ARG A 655 3.04 -19.87 19.76
CA ARG A 655 4.51 -20.00 19.63
C ARG A 655 4.91 -21.17 18.74
N ARG A 656 4.25 -22.32 18.88
CA ARG A 656 4.47 -23.48 18.01
C ARG A 656 4.23 -23.13 16.54
N ARG A 657 3.13 -22.41 16.27
CA ARG A 657 2.78 -21.93 14.93
C ARG A 657 3.87 -21.03 14.33
N VAL A 658 4.35 -20.03 15.07
CA VAL A 658 5.44 -19.15 14.60
C VAL A 658 6.74 -19.92 14.35
N ALA A 659 7.10 -20.88 15.23
CA ALA A 659 8.29 -21.69 15.06
C ALA A 659 8.22 -22.54 13.79
N LEU A 660 7.07 -23.15 13.50
CA LEU A 660 6.80 -23.92 12.30
C LEU A 660 7.02 -23.09 11.03
N LEU A 661 6.40 -21.92 10.97
CA LEU A 661 6.44 -21.04 9.79
C LEU A 661 7.80 -20.36 9.58
N SER A 662 8.56 -20.12 10.65
CA SER A 662 9.86 -19.44 10.58
C SER A 662 10.95 -20.24 9.86
N SER A 663 10.73 -21.51 9.60
CA SER A 663 11.64 -22.39 8.85
C SER A 663 11.29 -22.51 7.36
N LEU A 664 10.18 -21.92 6.93
CA LEU A 664 9.71 -22.00 5.56
C LEU A 664 10.34 -20.92 4.67
N PRO A 665 10.47 -21.16 3.35
CA PRO A 665 10.89 -20.14 2.41
C PRO A 665 9.83 -19.03 2.29
N ASP A 666 10.26 -17.82 1.92
CA ASP A 666 9.43 -16.62 1.78
C ASP A 666 8.51 -16.69 0.54
N THR A 667 7.57 -17.64 0.55
CA THR A 667 6.51 -17.74 -0.47
C THR A 667 5.30 -16.89 -0.07
N PRO A 668 4.42 -16.49 -1.02
CA PRO A 668 3.20 -15.76 -0.66
C PRO A 668 2.37 -16.42 0.43
N ALA A 669 2.21 -17.75 0.37
CA ALA A 669 1.43 -18.52 1.34
C ALA A 669 2.09 -18.57 2.72
N ALA A 670 3.41 -18.85 2.78
CA ALA A 670 4.15 -18.87 4.03
C ALA A 670 4.20 -17.46 4.66
N THR A 671 4.39 -16.42 3.85
CA THR A 671 4.39 -15.02 4.31
C THR A 671 3.02 -14.61 4.86
N HIS A 672 1.93 -14.94 4.17
CA HIS A 672 0.58 -14.65 4.65
C HIS A 672 0.31 -15.28 6.02
N GLU A 673 0.60 -16.58 6.16
CA GLU A 673 0.45 -17.30 7.42
C GLU A 673 1.38 -16.78 8.53
N LEU A 674 2.63 -16.43 8.19
CA LEU A 674 3.60 -15.89 9.16
C LEU A 674 3.17 -14.53 9.73
N LEU A 675 2.71 -13.61 8.87
CA LEU A 675 2.23 -12.30 9.32
C LEU A 675 1.05 -12.43 10.29
N ASP A 676 0.13 -13.32 9.99
CA ASP A 676 -1.00 -13.62 10.85
C ASP A 676 -0.55 -14.29 12.17
N ALA A 677 0.35 -15.27 12.08
CA ALA A 677 0.90 -15.97 13.24
C ALA A 677 1.67 -15.04 14.20
N LEU A 678 2.39 -14.05 13.69
CA LEU A 678 3.10 -13.06 14.52
C LEU A 678 2.12 -12.15 15.27
N GLY A 679 1.05 -11.72 14.62
CA GLY A 679 -0.05 -10.99 15.25
C GLY A 679 -0.69 -11.82 16.37
N MET A 680 -1.14 -13.02 16.05
CA MET A 680 -1.77 -13.94 16.99
C MET A 680 -0.86 -14.31 18.18
N ALA A 681 0.45 -14.52 17.92
CA ALA A 681 1.40 -14.82 18.99
C ALA A 681 1.62 -13.62 19.92
N THR A 682 1.55 -12.39 19.38
CA THR A 682 1.62 -11.17 20.20
C THR A 682 0.38 -11.08 21.10
N GLU A 683 -0.81 -11.26 20.55
CA GLU A 683 -2.08 -11.24 21.27
C GLU A 683 -2.14 -12.30 22.36
N ALA A 684 -1.81 -13.54 22.02
CA ALA A 684 -1.82 -14.64 22.98
C ALA A 684 -0.78 -14.45 24.12
N ALA A 685 0.40 -13.89 23.81
CA ALA A 685 1.42 -13.56 24.81
C ALA A 685 0.95 -12.42 25.76
N LEU A 686 0.28 -11.38 25.21
CA LEU A 686 -0.35 -10.32 26.02
C LEU A 686 -1.43 -10.88 26.95
N GLY A 687 -2.27 -11.78 26.46
CA GLY A 687 -3.29 -12.46 27.25
C GLY A 687 -2.71 -13.31 28.38
N ALA A 688 -1.57 -13.95 28.14
CA ALA A 688 -0.84 -14.73 29.14
C ALA A 688 0.03 -13.86 30.08
N GLY A 689 0.20 -12.56 29.82
CA GLY A 689 1.04 -11.66 30.61
C GLY A 689 2.54 -11.75 30.30
N ASP A 690 2.93 -12.43 29.20
CA ASP A 690 4.33 -12.53 28.76
C ASP A 690 4.68 -11.35 27.87
N LEU A 691 4.83 -10.14 28.46
CA LEU A 691 5.16 -8.92 27.74
C LEU A 691 6.48 -9.00 26.96
N PRO A 692 7.57 -9.59 27.47
CA PRO A 692 8.79 -9.75 26.70
C PRO A 692 8.62 -10.58 25.43
N ALA A 693 7.80 -11.64 25.45
CA ALA A 693 7.51 -12.42 24.27
C ALA A 693 6.60 -11.65 23.30
N ALA A 694 5.54 -11.00 23.80
CA ALA A 694 4.65 -10.16 23.00
C ALA A 694 5.44 -9.09 22.23
N ARG A 695 6.36 -8.40 22.91
CA ARG A 695 7.23 -7.38 22.31
C ARG A 695 8.14 -7.94 21.21
N ARG A 696 8.72 -9.14 21.42
CA ARG A 696 9.55 -9.79 20.40
C ARG A 696 8.76 -10.08 19.12
N TRP A 697 7.54 -10.61 19.26
CA TRP A 697 6.68 -10.92 18.11
C TRP A 697 6.18 -9.67 17.41
N ALA A 698 5.75 -8.65 18.17
CA ALA A 698 5.32 -7.37 17.64
C ALA A 698 6.44 -6.65 16.86
N ARG A 699 7.67 -6.67 17.39
CA ARG A 699 8.84 -6.10 16.71
C ARG A 699 9.15 -6.84 15.42
N ARG A 700 9.14 -8.18 15.43
CA ARG A 700 9.36 -8.98 14.24
C ARG A 700 8.29 -8.71 13.16
N LEU A 701 7.03 -8.49 13.58
CA LEU A 701 5.96 -8.08 12.69
C LEU A 701 6.21 -6.67 12.11
N ALA A 702 6.59 -5.72 12.94
CA ALA A 702 6.87 -4.34 12.56
C ALA A 702 8.05 -4.21 11.58
N GLU A 703 9.06 -5.07 11.72
CA GLU A 703 10.25 -5.10 10.89
C GLU A 703 10.08 -5.90 9.58
N HIS A 704 8.91 -6.53 9.36
CA HIS A 704 8.71 -7.37 8.18
C HIS A 704 8.67 -6.53 6.89
N PRO A 705 9.48 -6.85 5.84
CA PRO A 705 9.64 -6.00 4.65
C PRO A 705 8.32 -5.70 3.92
N LEU A 706 7.40 -6.66 3.86
CA LEU A 706 6.09 -6.48 3.23
C LEU A 706 5.21 -5.45 3.95
N LEU A 707 5.39 -5.28 5.26
CA LEU A 707 4.63 -4.35 6.10
C LEU A 707 5.37 -3.03 6.34
N ALA A 708 6.65 -2.91 5.99
CA ALA A 708 7.43 -1.70 6.18
C ALA A 708 6.80 -0.48 5.49
N GLU A 709 6.16 -0.68 4.34
CA GLU A 709 5.44 0.36 3.61
C GLU A 709 4.06 0.68 4.22
N VAL A 710 3.50 -0.24 5.03
CA VAL A 710 2.22 -0.08 5.73
C VAL A 710 2.49 0.14 7.23
N GLY A 711 3.37 1.07 7.55
CA GLY A 711 3.96 1.26 8.88
C GLY A 711 2.96 1.31 10.03
N HIS A 712 1.77 1.89 9.85
CA HIS A 712 0.73 1.95 10.88
C HIS A 712 0.19 0.56 11.30
N ARG A 713 0.16 -0.42 10.38
CA ARG A 713 -0.27 -1.79 10.71
C ARG A 713 0.87 -2.60 11.32
N ALA A 714 2.07 -2.44 10.77
CA ALA A 714 3.25 -3.13 11.27
C ALA A 714 3.55 -2.76 12.73
N THR A 715 3.35 -1.50 13.10
CA THR A 715 3.68 -0.97 14.43
C THR A 715 2.54 -1.06 15.44
N SER A 716 1.31 -1.42 15.03
CA SER A 716 0.13 -1.37 15.90
C SER A 716 0.28 -2.18 17.18
N TRP A 717 0.69 -3.43 17.09
CA TRP A 717 0.90 -4.28 18.28
C TRP A 717 2.15 -3.90 19.08
N LEU A 718 3.17 -3.32 18.43
CA LEU A 718 4.34 -2.81 19.13
C LEU A 718 3.98 -1.63 20.04
N LEU A 719 3.13 -0.71 19.57
CA LEU A 719 2.60 0.40 20.38
C LEU A 719 1.87 -0.09 21.63
N VAL A 720 1.05 -1.14 21.51
CA VAL A 720 0.33 -1.74 22.63
C VAL A 720 1.31 -2.35 23.67
N THR A 721 2.27 -3.13 23.19
CA THR A 721 3.23 -3.81 24.07
C THR A 721 4.15 -2.83 24.78
N ASP A 722 4.64 -1.81 24.08
CA ASP A 722 5.53 -0.79 24.65
C ASP A 722 4.78 0.12 25.65
N ALA A 723 3.50 0.46 25.37
CA ALA A 723 2.68 1.21 26.30
C ALA A 723 2.44 0.46 27.62
N LEU A 724 2.15 -0.86 27.56
CA LEU A 724 1.97 -1.70 28.74
C LEU A 724 3.27 -1.96 29.50
N ALA A 725 4.40 -2.00 28.80
CA ALA A 725 5.73 -2.08 29.41
C ALA A 725 6.13 -0.78 30.13
N GLY A 726 5.61 0.36 29.70
CA GLY A 726 5.97 1.69 30.19
C GLY A 726 7.13 2.33 29.44
N ASP A 727 7.36 1.94 28.19
CA ASP A 727 8.39 2.52 27.31
C ASP A 727 7.82 3.76 26.57
N VAL A 728 7.62 4.83 27.32
CA VAL A 728 6.88 6.03 26.93
C VAL A 728 7.46 6.71 25.68
N ASP A 729 8.77 6.91 25.63
CA ASP A 729 9.44 7.60 24.52
C ASP A 729 9.32 6.81 23.21
N ASP A 730 9.42 5.48 23.29
CA ASP A 730 9.23 4.58 22.15
C ASP A 730 7.79 4.67 21.62
N VAL A 731 6.80 4.71 22.52
CA VAL A 731 5.37 4.85 22.15
C VAL A 731 5.10 6.18 21.47
N LEU A 732 5.63 7.29 21.99
CA LEU A 732 5.41 8.62 21.42
C LEU A 732 6.04 8.71 20.02
N THR A 733 7.30 8.29 19.89
CA THR A 733 8.03 8.31 18.62
C THR A 733 7.38 7.40 17.58
N ALA A 734 6.96 6.19 17.97
CA ALA A 734 6.30 5.25 17.09
C ALA A 734 4.85 5.67 16.80
N GLY A 735 4.18 6.35 17.75
CA GLY A 735 2.84 6.89 17.61
C GLY A 735 2.78 7.95 16.51
N ASP A 736 3.70 8.91 16.50
CA ASP A 736 3.78 9.93 15.45
C ASP A 736 3.96 9.28 14.06
N ARG A 737 4.87 8.32 13.95
CA ARG A 737 5.08 7.56 12.70
C ARG A 737 3.86 6.74 12.29
N PHE A 738 3.17 6.14 13.26
CA PHE A 738 1.91 5.43 13.03
C PHE A 738 0.86 6.38 12.47
N LEU A 739 0.68 7.54 13.09
CA LEU A 739 -0.31 8.54 12.68
C LEU A 739 -0.01 9.04 11.26
N GLU A 740 1.25 9.41 10.97
CA GLU A 740 1.67 9.81 9.64
C GLU A 740 1.44 8.71 8.59
N ALA A 741 1.79 7.47 8.89
CA ALA A 741 1.61 6.35 7.99
C ALA A 741 0.12 6.04 7.78
N TRP A 742 -0.70 6.09 8.83
CA TRP A 742 -2.15 5.91 8.74
C TRP A 742 -2.82 7.02 7.92
N GLN A 743 -2.39 8.26 8.10
CA GLN A 743 -2.89 9.41 7.31
C GLN A 743 -2.44 9.31 5.85
N ARG A 744 -1.16 8.99 5.57
CA ARG A 744 -0.68 8.70 4.21
C ARG A 744 -1.47 7.60 3.53
N ALA A 745 -1.91 6.64 4.31
CA ALA A 745 -2.79 5.56 3.89
C ALA A 745 -4.25 6.00 3.63
N GLY A 746 -4.57 7.27 3.75
CA GLY A 746 -5.91 7.81 3.58
C GLY A 746 -6.84 7.54 4.76
N SER A 747 -6.29 7.40 5.94
CA SER A 747 -7.05 7.26 7.20
C SER A 747 -8.09 6.15 7.19
N PRO A 748 -7.72 4.89 6.85
CA PRO A 748 -8.69 3.80 6.73
C PRO A 748 -9.37 3.53 8.08
N ALA A 749 -10.70 3.45 8.08
CA ALA A 749 -11.49 3.06 9.25
C ALA A 749 -11.37 1.56 9.49
N ARG A 750 -10.41 1.16 10.32
CA ARG A 750 -10.15 -0.25 10.67
C ARG A 750 -10.11 -0.43 12.18
N SER A 751 -11.15 -1.02 12.75
CA SER A 751 -11.30 -1.22 14.21
C SER A 751 -10.14 -2.02 14.84
N VAL A 752 -9.47 -2.86 14.05
CA VAL A 752 -8.29 -3.64 14.47
C VAL A 752 -7.10 -2.75 14.91
N LEU A 753 -7.06 -1.48 14.50
CA LEU A 753 -6.05 -0.50 14.93
C LEU A 753 -6.42 0.18 16.28
N GLY A 754 -7.63 -0.06 16.75
CA GLY A 754 -8.17 0.55 17.99
C GLY A 754 -7.27 0.38 19.20
N PRO A 755 -6.78 -0.82 19.53
CA PRO A 755 -5.87 -1.03 20.66
C PRO A 755 -4.61 -0.16 20.64
N ALA A 756 -3.99 0.01 19.45
CA ALA A 756 -2.80 0.84 19.30
C ALA A 756 -3.08 2.32 19.58
N VAL A 757 -4.15 2.84 18.97
CA VAL A 757 -4.56 4.24 19.14
C VAL A 757 -4.96 4.52 20.59
N ALA A 758 -5.68 3.59 21.23
CA ALA A 758 -6.07 3.71 22.63
C ALA A 758 -4.85 3.63 23.58
N ALA A 759 -3.85 2.82 23.25
CA ALA A 759 -2.60 2.74 24.03
C ALA A 759 -1.82 4.07 23.99
N VAL A 760 -1.70 4.70 22.81
CA VAL A 760 -1.06 6.02 22.69
C VAL A 760 -1.87 7.09 23.44
N ALA A 761 -3.20 7.08 23.31
CA ALA A 761 -4.08 7.99 24.05
C ALA A 761 -3.94 7.82 25.57
N MET A 762 -3.77 6.57 26.06
CA MET A 762 -3.47 6.28 27.46
C MET A 762 -2.14 6.91 27.88
N ILE A 763 -1.07 6.76 27.11
CA ILE A 763 0.24 7.35 27.44
C ILE A 763 0.17 8.87 27.53
N HIS A 764 -0.52 9.56 26.60
CA HIS A 764 -0.76 11.00 26.72
C HIS A 764 -1.57 11.37 27.97
N GLY A 765 -2.55 10.53 28.34
CA GLY A 765 -3.28 10.68 29.60
C GLY A 765 -2.39 10.58 30.83
N LEU A 766 -1.50 9.57 30.87
CA LEU A 766 -0.52 9.39 31.97
C LEU A 766 0.50 10.54 32.04
N ARG A 767 0.67 11.31 30.98
CA ARG A 767 1.55 12.51 30.92
C ARG A 767 0.81 13.81 31.25
N ASP A 768 -0.47 13.77 31.54
CA ASP A 768 -1.35 14.94 31.72
C ASP A 768 -1.48 15.82 30.46
N ASP A 769 -1.19 15.23 29.29
CA ASP A 769 -1.31 15.87 27.98
C ASP A 769 -2.74 15.68 27.45
N HIS A 770 -3.65 16.48 27.97
CA HIS A 770 -5.07 16.37 27.63
C HIS A 770 -5.42 16.77 26.20
N GLU A 771 -4.59 17.57 25.54
CA GLU A 771 -4.80 18.00 24.15
C GLU A 771 -4.50 16.82 23.21
N ALA A 772 -3.30 16.27 23.26
CA ALA A 772 -2.93 15.11 22.44
C ALA A 772 -3.80 13.88 22.75
N ARG A 773 -4.17 13.65 24.02
CA ARG A 773 -5.13 12.59 24.37
C ARG A 773 -6.47 12.76 23.65
N ARG A 774 -7.00 14.00 23.55
CA ARG A 774 -8.26 14.28 22.82
C ARG A 774 -8.12 14.01 21.33
N ASP A 775 -6.99 14.37 20.73
CA ASP A 775 -6.71 14.16 19.32
C ASP A 775 -6.62 12.67 18.99
N TRP A 776 -5.88 11.89 19.78
CA TRP A 776 -5.82 10.45 19.63
C TRP A 776 -7.19 9.76 19.86
N ASN A 777 -7.99 10.25 20.78
CA ASN A 777 -9.37 9.78 20.95
C ASN A 777 -10.27 10.16 19.76
N ALA A 778 -9.98 11.24 19.05
CA ALA A 778 -10.67 11.57 17.80
C ALA A 778 -10.30 10.57 16.69
N VAL A 779 -9.03 10.21 16.58
CA VAL A 779 -8.58 9.13 15.68
C VAL A 779 -9.27 7.80 16.02
N LEU A 780 -9.36 7.46 17.31
CA LEU A 780 -10.04 6.24 17.77
C LEU A 780 -11.51 6.18 17.34
N ARG A 781 -12.22 7.30 17.42
CA ARG A 781 -13.62 7.38 16.94
C ARG A 781 -13.73 7.20 15.43
N GLN A 782 -12.75 7.64 14.66
CA GLN A 782 -12.71 7.43 13.20
C GLN A 782 -12.49 5.95 12.83
N LEU A 783 -11.73 5.23 13.63
CA LEU A 783 -11.52 3.79 13.43
C LEU A 783 -12.76 2.95 13.71
N GLY A 784 -13.78 3.52 14.37
CA GLY A 784 -14.95 2.83 14.90
C GLY A 784 -14.75 2.39 16.36
N THR A 785 -15.86 2.25 17.07
CA THR A 785 -15.87 1.85 18.50
C THR A 785 -16.61 0.53 18.66
N PRO A 786 -15.97 -0.61 18.36
CA PRO A 786 -16.59 -1.92 18.57
C PRO A 786 -16.79 -2.19 20.08
N PRO A 787 -17.58 -3.21 20.47
CA PRO A 787 -17.76 -3.57 21.87
C PRO A 787 -16.46 -3.84 22.62
N GLU A 788 -15.40 -4.32 21.97
CA GLU A 788 -14.06 -4.49 22.55
C GLU A 788 -13.43 -3.17 23.01
N HIS A 789 -13.74 -2.06 22.33
CA HIS A 789 -13.34 -0.75 22.81
C HIS A 789 -14.02 -0.41 24.14
N THR A 790 -15.28 -0.78 24.31
CA THR A 790 -16.04 -0.46 25.51
C THR A 790 -15.66 -1.36 26.67
N TYR A 791 -15.55 -2.66 26.47
CA TYR A 791 -15.44 -3.67 27.53
C TYR A 791 -14.07 -4.35 27.60
N GLY A 792 -13.29 -4.35 26.51
CA GLY A 792 -11.96 -4.95 26.41
C GLY A 792 -10.85 -3.93 26.65
N TYR A 793 -10.06 -3.64 25.60
CA TYR A 793 -8.88 -2.77 25.69
C TYR A 793 -9.18 -1.36 26.22
N GLY A 794 -10.32 -0.78 25.82
CA GLY A 794 -10.67 0.55 26.28
C GLY A 794 -10.97 0.60 27.77
N ALA A 795 -11.65 -0.42 28.34
CA ALA A 795 -11.87 -0.51 29.78
C ALA A 795 -10.54 -0.68 30.55
N VAL A 796 -9.60 -1.48 30.00
CA VAL A 796 -8.27 -1.70 30.60
C VAL A 796 -7.44 -0.42 30.59
N PHE A 797 -7.32 0.25 29.45
CA PHE A 797 -6.51 1.46 29.33
C PHE A 797 -7.10 2.65 30.08
N ASP A 798 -8.44 2.82 30.06
CA ASP A 798 -9.10 3.85 30.84
C ASP A 798 -8.93 3.61 32.35
N ALA A 799 -9.04 2.36 32.81
CA ALA A 799 -8.84 2.04 34.22
C ALA A 799 -7.42 2.36 34.67
N LEU A 800 -6.39 2.04 33.85
CA LEU A 800 -4.99 2.37 34.12
C LEU A 800 -4.78 3.89 34.25
N GLY A 801 -5.34 4.68 33.35
CA GLY A 801 -5.28 6.15 33.41
C GLY A 801 -5.99 6.72 34.64
N LEU A 802 -7.22 6.28 34.90
CA LEU A 802 -8.01 6.74 36.03
C LEU A 802 -7.37 6.38 37.40
N LEU A 803 -6.74 5.22 37.49
CA LEU A 803 -6.01 4.82 38.68
C LEU A 803 -4.71 5.62 38.87
N HIS A 804 -4.07 6.07 37.79
CA HIS A 804 -2.94 7.00 37.87
C HIS A 804 -3.37 8.39 38.36
N GLU A 805 -4.50 8.86 37.89
CA GLU A 805 -5.12 10.14 38.28
C GLU A 805 -5.73 10.13 39.69
N GLY A 806 -5.66 9.01 40.43
CA GLY A 806 -6.25 8.88 41.78
C GLY A 806 -7.79 8.84 41.80
N GLN A 807 -8.40 8.34 40.74
CA GLN A 807 -9.84 8.28 40.54
C GLN A 807 -10.40 6.83 40.58
N PRO A 808 -10.24 6.08 41.68
CA PRO A 808 -10.59 4.67 41.73
C PRO A 808 -12.10 4.41 41.56
N ASP A 809 -12.98 5.33 42.01
CA ASP A 809 -14.44 5.22 41.79
C ASP A 809 -14.81 5.27 40.30
N LEU A 810 -14.12 6.07 39.51
CA LEU A 810 -14.32 6.11 38.05
C LEU A 810 -13.77 4.84 37.40
N ALA A 811 -12.60 4.38 37.79
CA ALA A 811 -12.03 3.13 37.32
C ALA A 811 -12.96 1.93 37.65
N LEU A 812 -13.55 1.91 38.84
CA LEU A 812 -14.51 0.88 39.22
C LEU A 812 -15.78 0.93 38.37
N ARG A 813 -16.33 2.13 38.10
CA ARG A 813 -17.46 2.28 37.17
C ARG A 813 -17.11 1.82 35.76
N ARG A 814 -15.90 2.09 35.30
CA ARG A 814 -15.41 1.72 33.96
C ARG A 814 -15.29 0.20 33.81
N THR A 815 -14.98 -0.52 34.88
CA THR A 815 -14.89 -1.98 34.96
C THR A 815 -16.07 -2.62 35.72
N ALA A 816 -17.23 -1.93 35.78
CA ALA A 816 -18.39 -2.38 36.56
C ALA A 816 -19.02 -3.69 36.07
N PRO A 817 -19.17 -3.95 34.75
CA PRO A 817 -19.77 -5.19 34.30
C PRO A 817 -19.04 -6.43 34.84
N GLU A 818 -19.80 -7.47 35.14
CA GLU A 818 -19.21 -8.75 35.57
C GLU A 818 -18.47 -9.37 34.37
N PRO A 819 -17.28 -9.98 34.56
CA PRO A 819 -16.53 -10.60 33.49
C PRO A 819 -17.35 -11.62 32.70
N ALA A 820 -18.26 -12.33 33.33
CA ALA A 820 -19.16 -13.27 32.66
C ALA A 820 -20.16 -12.61 31.69
N ASP A 821 -20.59 -11.37 31.98
CA ASP A 821 -21.53 -10.62 31.12
C ASP A 821 -20.86 -10.04 29.87
N VAL A 822 -19.54 -9.80 29.93
CA VAL A 822 -18.75 -9.18 28.88
C VAL A 822 -17.65 -10.11 28.31
N TRP A 823 -17.74 -11.41 28.61
CA TRP A 823 -16.72 -12.38 28.28
C TRP A 823 -16.34 -12.37 26.81
N LYS A 824 -17.28 -12.25 25.89
CA LYS A 824 -17.03 -12.18 24.43
C LYS A 824 -16.04 -11.09 24.03
N TRP A 825 -15.95 -10.00 24.80
CA TRP A 825 -15.16 -8.82 24.51
C TRP A 825 -13.83 -8.76 25.26
N VAL A 826 -13.69 -9.57 26.33
CA VAL A 826 -12.49 -9.58 27.18
C VAL A 826 -11.68 -10.86 27.07
N THR A 827 -12.29 -12.00 26.65
CA THR A 827 -11.65 -13.32 26.71
C THR A 827 -10.39 -13.44 25.89
N TRP A 828 -10.32 -12.79 24.72
CA TRP A 828 -9.23 -12.98 23.80
C TRP A 828 -7.87 -12.58 24.39
N ILE A 829 -7.74 -11.35 24.91
CA ILE A 829 -6.48 -10.80 25.43
C ILE A 829 -6.68 -10.23 26.83
N TRP A 830 -7.83 -9.57 27.05
CA TRP A 830 -7.99 -8.58 28.12
C TRP A 830 -8.56 -9.15 29.41
N HIS A 831 -8.97 -10.43 29.44
CA HIS A 831 -9.66 -11.02 30.59
C HIS A 831 -8.87 -10.88 31.89
N HIS A 832 -7.62 -11.32 31.91
CA HIS A 832 -6.79 -11.25 33.12
C HIS A 832 -6.52 -9.80 33.55
N TRP A 833 -6.27 -8.91 32.59
CA TRP A 833 -6.09 -7.49 32.86
C TRP A 833 -7.36 -6.85 33.43
N TYR A 834 -8.51 -7.12 32.82
CA TYR A 834 -9.80 -6.59 33.24
C TYR A 834 -10.14 -7.01 34.66
N VAL A 835 -10.03 -8.31 34.96
CA VAL A 835 -10.33 -8.88 36.26
C VAL A 835 -9.42 -8.33 37.35
N ALA A 836 -8.11 -8.22 37.08
CA ALA A 836 -7.13 -7.69 38.01
C ALA A 836 -7.36 -6.20 38.31
N LEU A 837 -7.58 -5.36 37.30
CA LEU A 837 -7.83 -3.93 37.49
C LEU A 837 -9.19 -3.65 38.16
N ARG A 838 -10.21 -4.48 37.88
CA ARG A 838 -11.51 -4.41 38.54
C ARG A 838 -11.38 -4.67 40.05
N ALA A 839 -10.58 -5.64 40.44
CA ALA A 839 -10.31 -5.94 41.85
C ALA A 839 -9.49 -4.82 42.50
N GLU A 840 -8.46 -4.29 41.84
CA GLU A 840 -7.66 -3.18 42.39
C GLU A 840 -8.46 -1.89 42.54
N ALA A 841 -9.31 -1.55 41.56
CA ALA A 841 -10.20 -0.39 41.66
C ALA A 841 -11.17 -0.52 42.80
N ALA A 842 -11.70 -1.72 43.08
CA ALA A 842 -12.59 -1.97 44.23
C ALA A 842 -11.87 -1.75 45.56
N VAL A 843 -10.64 -2.22 45.69
CA VAL A 843 -9.82 -2.00 46.91
C VAL A 843 -9.57 -0.51 47.13
N LEU A 844 -9.10 0.19 46.12
CA LEU A 844 -8.76 1.61 46.23
C LEU A 844 -9.98 2.51 46.42
N ALA A 845 -11.16 2.11 45.94
CA ALA A 845 -12.43 2.79 46.16
C ALA A 845 -13.08 2.42 47.52
N GLY A 846 -12.51 1.48 48.27
CA GLY A 846 -13.14 0.99 49.54
C GLY A 846 -14.47 0.29 49.31
N HIS A 847 -14.67 -0.41 48.17
CA HIS A 847 -15.91 -1.07 47.82
C HIS A 847 -16.21 -2.23 48.78
N PRO A 848 -17.45 -2.44 49.25
CA PRO A 848 -17.80 -3.52 50.18
C PRO A 848 -17.38 -4.92 49.72
N ASP A 849 -17.46 -5.20 48.41
CA ASP A 849 -17.14 -6.50 47.80
C ASP A 849 -15.66 -6.66 47.44
N ALA A 850 -14.78 -5.75 47.91
CA ALA A 850 -13.37 -5.76 47.53
C ALA A 850 -12.66 -7.09 47.83
N ALA A 851 -12.92 -7.67 49.00
CA ALA A 851 -12.37 -8.96 49.43
C ALA A 851 -12.84 -10.13 48.52
N ASP A 852 -14.11 -10.18 48.15
CA ASP A 852 -14.67 -11.21 47.27
C ASP A 852 -14.12 -11.09 45.85
N ARG A 853 -14.00 -9.86 45.35
CA ARG A 853 -13.40 -9.59 44.01
C ARG A 853 -11.93 -9.95 43.99
N LEU A 854 -11.18 -9.69 45.04
CA LEU A 854 -9.79 -10.13 45.19
C LEU A 854 -9.65 -11.65 45.17
N ALA A 855 -10.50 -12.36 45.88
CA ALA A 855 -10.50 -13.83 45.94
C ALA A 855 -10.80 -14.43 44.57
N ALA A 856 -11.82 -13.91 43.87
CA ALA A 856 -12.17 -14.33 42.51
C ALA A 856 -11.04 -14.01 41.50
N ALA A 857 -10.49 -12.79 41.57
CA ALA A 857 -9.43 -12.36 40.70
C ALA A 857 -8.15 -13.21 40.86
N ARG A 858 -7.77 -13.55 42.10
CA ARG A 858 -6.60 -14.38 42.39
C ARG A 858 -6.69 -15.76 41.70
N THR A 859 -7.86 -16.33 41.68
CA THR A 859 -8.12 -17.61 41.02
C THR A 859 -8.04 -17.44 39.49
N ALA A 860 -8.66 -16.39 38.94
CA ALA A 860 -8.75 -16.16 37.51
C ALA A 860 -7.37 -15.85 36.88
N VAL A 861 -6.50 -15.10 37.55
CA VAL A 861 -5.21 -14.65 37.01
C VAL A 861 -4.03 -15.55 37.37
N ALA A 862 -4.27 -16.69 38.00
CA ALA A 862 -3.22 -17.59 38.46
C ALA A 862 -2.28 -17.98 37.27
N GLY A 863 -0.98 -17.74 37.46
CA GLY A 863 0.03 -18.00 36.43
C GLY A 863 0.31 -16.82 35.45
N ASN A 864 -0.52 -15.77 35.40
CA ASN A 864 -0.26 -14.57 34.62
C ASN A 864 0.63 -13.61 35.44
N PRO A 865 1.91 -13.38 35.03
CA PRO A 865 2.84 -12.65 35.89
C PRO A 865 2.41 -11.21 36.15
N VAL A 866 1.84 -10.53 35.17
CA VAL A 866 1.44 -9.11 35.29
C VAL A 866 0.13 -8.98 36.05
N ALA A 867 -0.90 -9.72 35.63
CA ALA A 867 -2.21 -9.64 36.28
C ALA A 867 -2.18 -10.15 37.73
N ALA A 868 -1.40 -11.20 38.01
CA ALA A 868 -1.19 -11.68 39.37
C ALA A 868 -0.47 -10.64 40.25
N ALA A 869 0.51 -9.91 39.70
CA ALA A 869 1.17 -8.84 40.42
C ALA A 869 0.21 -7.65 40.70
N ILE A 870 -0.70 -7.31 39.75
CA ILE A 870 -1.76 -6.32 40.01
C ILE A 870 -2.66 -6.76 41.16
N VAL A 871 -3.09 -8.01 41.18
CA VAL A 871 -3.94 -8.57 42.29
C VAL A 871 -3.17 -8.66 43.58
N ALA A 872 -1.86 -9.03 43.56
CA ALA A 872 -1.00 -9.04 44.74
C ALA A 872 -0.80 -7.65 45.35
N ARG A 873 -0.62 -6.63 44.48
CA ARG A 873 -0.59 -5.23 44.90
C ARG A 873 -1.90 -4.81 45.57
N ALA A 874 -3.03 -5.13 44.94
CA ALA A 874 -4.33 -4.81 45.47
C ALA A 874 -4.58 -5.51 46.83
N GLN A 875 -4.17 -6.75 46.98
CA GLN A 875 -4.23 -7.48 48.25
C GLN A 875 -3.35 -6.83 49.32
N ALA A 876 -2.10 -6.50 48.98
CA ALA A 876 -1.16 -5.85 49.90
C ALA A 876 -1.68 -4.47 50.35
N LEU A 877 -2.34 -3.71 49.49
CA LEU A 877 -3.02 -2.46 49.82
C LEU A 877 -4.22 -2.68 50.75
N HIS A 878 -4.99 -3.74 50.53
CA HIS A 878 -6.11 -4.12 51.39
C HIS A 878 -5.68 -4.51 52.80
N ASP A 879 -4.55 -5.22 52.90
CA ASP A 879 -3.97 -5.75 54.13
C ASP A 879 -3.01 -4.78 54.82
N ASP A 880 -2.70 -3.60 54.22
CA ASP A 880 -1.71 -2.62 54.69
C ASP A 880 -0.29 -3.24 54.81
N ASP A 881 0.05 -4.17 53.86
CA ASP A 881 1.32 -4.92 53.83
C ASP A 881 2.36 -4.26 52.91
N ARG A 882 3.18 -3.40 53.51
CA ARG A 882 4.23 -2.68 52.73
C ARG A 882 5.32 -3.61 52.21
N GLU A 883 5.70 -4.64 52.93
CA GLU A 883 6.74 -5.57 52.50
C GLU A 883 6.32 -6.33 51.24
N ARG A 884 5.05 -6.74 51.18
CA ARG A 884 4.44 -7.37 50.01
C ARG A 884 4.34 -6.40 48.83
N LEU A 885 4.05 -5.11 49.08
CA LEU A 885 4.09 -4.11 47.99
C LEU A 885 5.47 -3.98 47.36
N LEU A 886 6.54 -3.95 48.13
CA LEU A 886 7.90 -3.89 47.63
C LEU A 886 8.28 -5.15 46.83
N ALA A 887 7.90 -6.33 47.32
CA ALA A 887 8.06 -7.58 46.60
C ALA A 887 7.33 -7.55 45.27
N THR A 888 6.10 -7.01 45.27
CA THR A 888 5.29 -6.89 44.03
C THR A 888 5.88 -5.90 43.02
N ALA A 889 6.53 -4.82 43.48
CA ALA A 889 7.24 -3.91 42.58
C ALA A 889 8.38 -4.66 41.83
N ALA A 890 9.14 -5.53 42.52
CA ALA A 890 10.14 -6.36 41.86
C ALA A 890 9.53 -7.43 40.91
N GLU A 891 8.37 -7.97 41.22
CA GLU A 891 7.63 -8.86 40.31
C GLU A 891 7.26 -8.15 38.99
N PHE A 892 6.82 -6.89 39.05
CA PHE A 892 6.56 -6.07 37.85
C PHE A 892 7.82 -5.80 37.02
N ASP A 893 8.95 -5.51 37.67
CA ASP A 893 10.22 -5.33 36.98
C ASP A 893 10.65 -6.61 36.25
N ALA A 894 10.51 -7.76 36.91
CA ALA A 894 10.79 -9.07 36.31
C ALA A 894 9.87 -9.40 35.12
N ALA A 895 8.62 -8.91 35.15
CA ALA A 895 7.65 -9.04 34.07
C ALA A 895 7.83 -7.98 32.95
N GLY A 896 8.80 -7.05 33.08
CA GLY A 896 9.05 -5.99 32.10
C GLY A 896 8.04 -4.83 32.14
N CYS A 897 7.37 -4.60 33.27
CA CYS A 897 6.34 -3.59 33.47
C CYS A 897 6.85 -2.40 34.29
N ARG A 898 7.74 -1.58 33.73
CA ARG A 898 8.43 -0.46 34.41
C ARG A 898 7.45 0.54 35.05
N TYR A 899 6.40 0.90 34.34
CA TYR A 899 5.37 1.81 34.87
C TYR A 899 4.65 1.22 36.08
N GLN A 900 4.26 -0.07 36.02
CA GLN A 900 3.55 -0.71 37.14
C GLN A 900 4.45 -0.88 38.39
N SER A 901 5.75 -1.13 38.20
CA SER A 901 6.74 -1.15 39.26
C SER A 901 6.83 0.20 39.94
N ALA A 902 7.08 1.26 39.16
CA ALA A 902 7.16 2.64 39.66
C ALA A 902 5.87 3.05 40.42
N ARG A 903 4.70 2.74 39.85
CA ARG A 903 3.40 2.99 40.48
C ARG A 903 3.26 2.25 41.81
N THR A 904 3.71 1.02 41.88
CA THR A 904 3.65 0.21 43.12
C THR A 904 4.50 0.82 44.24
N LEU A 905 5.70 1.33 43.90
CA LEU A 905 6.59 2.04 44.85
C LEU A 905 5.93 3.32 45.40
N VAL A 906 5.22 4.10 44.54
CA VAL A 906 4.45 5.28 44.98
C VAL A 906 3.39 4.86 46.00
N LEU A 907 2.66 3.77 45.73
CA LEU A 907 1.62 3.26 46.61
C LEU A 907 2.15 2.68 47.95
N ALA A 908 3.42 2.26 48.01
CA ALA A 908 4.07 1.75 49.22
C ALA A 908 4.34 2.85 50.28
N GLY A 909 4.31 4.13 49.91
CA GLY A 909 4.46 5.24 50.83
C GLY A 909 5.91 5.46 51.32
N GLY A 910 6.13 6.48 52.18
CA GLY A 910 7.43 6.79 52.79
C GLY A 910 8.56 7.07 51.75
N ASP A 911 9.77 6.61 52.03
CA ASP A 911 10.94 6.80 51.18
C ASP A 911 10.78 6.09 49.83
N ASP A 912 10.01 4.98 49.81
CA ASP A 912 9.73 4.24 48.57
C ASP A 912 8.84 5.03 47.64
N ALA A 913 7.88 5.81 48.13
CA ALA A 913 7.07 6.72 47.32
C ALA A 913 7.93 7.77 46.61
N THR A 914 9.00 8.28 47.27
CA THR A 914 9.92 9.21 46.62
C THR A 914 10.71 8.56 45.52
N ARG A 915 11.18 7.31 45.70
CA ARG A 915 11.82 6.52 44.62
C ARG A 915 10.85 6.22 43.47
N GLY A 916 9.62 5.84 43.82
CA GLY A 916 8.58 5.59 42.84
C GLY A 916 8.22 6.84 42.02
N ALA A 917 8.07 7.99 42.67
CA ALA A 917 7.82 9.27 42.02
C ALA A 917 8.97 9.68 41.07
N ALA A 918 10.25 9.46 41.51
CA ALA A 918 11.39 9.67 40.64
C ALA A 918 11.35 8.74 39.40
N ALA A 919 11.05 7.46 39.59
CA ALA A 919 10.92 6.50 38.48
C ALA A 919 9.76 6.87 37.51
N VAL A 920 8.62 7.36 38.01
CA VAL A 920 7.52 7.87 37.18
C VAL A 920 7.99 9.07 36.36
N ALA A 921 8.73 9.99 36.96
CA ALA A 921 9.28 11.16 36.28
C ALA A 921 10.35 10.78 35.23
N GLU A 922 11.21 9.78 35.53
CA GLU A 922 12.18 9.25 34.56
C GLU A 922 11.51 8.61 33.33
N LEU A 923 10.30 8.08 33.50
CA LEU A 923 9.47 7.60 32.38
C LEU A 923 8.80 8.72 31.58
N GLY A 924 9.00 9.99 31.94
CA GLY A 924 8.35 11.13 31.29
C GLY A 924 6.85 11.25 31.58
N LEU A 925 6.36 10.63 32.66
CA LEU A 925 4.96 10.64 33.08
C LEU A 925 4.67 11.73 34.12
N ALA A 926 3.42 12.17 34.20
CA ALA A 926 2.97 13.10 35.20
C ALA A 926 3.00 12.49 36.61
N PRO A 927 3.13 13.31 37.69
CA PRO A 927 3.08 12.80 39.04
C PRO A 927 1.77 12.06 39.30
N MET A 928 1.86 10.85 39.84
CA MET A 928 0.70 10.07 40.22
C MET A 928 -0.02 10.74 41.43
N VAL A 929 -1.33 10.81 41.36
CA VAL A 929 -2.16 11.25 42.48
C VAL A 929 -2.51 10.03 43.33
N PRO A 930 -2.01 9.91 44.58
CA PRO A 930 -2.40 8.79 45.44
C PRO A 930 -3.90 8.89 45.75
N ALA A 931 -4.62 7.77 45.60
CA ALA A 931 -5.99 7.70 46.05
C ALA A 931 -6.04 7.97 47.57
N PRO A 932 -6.99 8.77 48.11
CA PRO A 932 -7.14 8.91 49.51
C PRO A 932 -7.41 7.55 50.15
N HIS A 933 -6.66 7.16 51.20
CA HIS A 933 -6.90 5.94 51.92
C HIS A 933 -8.34 5.91 52.40
N PRO A 934 -9.13 4.85 52.17
CA PRO A 934 -10.46 4.74 52.73
C PRO A 934 -10.35 4.84 54.27
N PRO A 935 -11.25 5.53 54.94
CA PRO A 935 -11.22 5.66 56.37
C PRO A 935 -11.23 4.27 57.02
N ARG A 936 -10.23 4.01 57.87
CA ARG A 936 -10.17 2.76 58.65
C ARG A 936 -11.53 2.55 59.36
N ARG A 937 -12.23 1.44 59.03
CA ARG A 937 -13.41 1.01 59.79
C ARG A 937 -13.01 0.26 61.07
#